data_0e1da732473953d2eb014b23ae24a05d
#
_entry.id   0e1da732473953d2eb014b23ae24a05d
#
_cell.length_a   1.000
_cell.length_b   1.000
_cell.length_c   1.000
_cell.angle_alpha   90.00
_cell.angle_beta   90.00
_cell.angle_gamma   90.00
#
_symmetry.space_group_name_H-M   'P 1'
#
loop_
_entity.id
_entity.type
_entity.pdbx_description
1 polymer ?
#
loop_
_entity_poly.entity_id
_entity_poly.type
_entity_poly.pdbx_seq_one_letter_code
_entity_poly.pdbx_strand_id
1 'polypeptide(L)'
;MTSTPVPAAASTRARYVKVAVNAGRATDLTFSYSVPPGREVVPGEVVHVPWGVRTLQGVIVEAMDTPGYDRDEVRPLEPPIDAAPCIPADRLPLAAWLRDYYLAPPWESYALFLPPGAGERPRIAIARGRTPNGAAVALSERQQVILDALSEVPVDSEELKASLVATVTARGFDAALGVLIRRGLADRHYTLAPARARPRVVEVIRLAVPPQQARDYADAIEGRRASRRVRALRMVVASGGRASFLAVAREARGAPAVETLIADGALERAGERNDEVRLLLDEAATARLIRQLSRGQAEQAAAGILERLAGLGERGEEAVLPLRGLAAEVGGDARAAVTGLLQARLLTQQDVLDRRDPLRHMVDLVVRPHAELIAEQREAAVRLRAAIDRADGSQVLLHGITGSGKTEVYLDALRHTVEQGRRGIVMVPEIALTPQTVRRFAERFPGRVGVLHSGLSLGEAYDEWHRIARGEYDVVIGSRSAIFAPQPDLGLIVIDEAHEWTYKQHDPAPRYDARTVAAELGRRVGAAVVYGTATPDAERWFAAANGTIERVDLPRRIRSAVQPDGSLQRFATNEMPEVQIVDMRDPKALFSARLIEGLGESLDRDEQAILFLNRRGTAGYLVCAHGHAPSCPSCDVAMAVHDNMPSSGASGTDRAAGAGRLVCHQCGRSRKAPTRCLEQNCDRPLSPMRAGTQRVEAEVRRHYPTARVVRWDRDTARNAEQHAAILQQFQRHEADVLVGTQMVAKGLDLPLVTFVGVVLADYSLHATDFRARERTFQLLVQVSGRAGRAERPGRVVIQTLQPEEPAILAAAVGDVDRFYEDELARRAALGYPPFRRLLRLLFSHENRQYAGDEAQRLAAELRTLAAGRPGVDVLGPTPPAVARVRGRHRWAIIVRGDDPAALVRALDLPPGWAVDVDPLVVS
;
A
#
# COMPACT_ATOMS: atom_id res chain seq x y z
N MET A 1 -4.26 -19.19 29.00
CA MET A 1 -3.46 -18.02 29.39
C MET A 1 -4.29 -16.80 29.09
N THR A 2 -4.65 -16.05 30.12
CA THR A 2 -5.56 -14.91 30.09
C THR A 2 -5.00 -13.79 29.23
N SER A 3 -5.77 -13.38 28.24
CA SER A 3 -5.47 -12.26 27.36
C SER A 3 -5.40 -10.96 28.16
N THR A 4 -4.21 -10.38 28.26
CA THR A 4 -4.07 -9.01 28.75
C THR A 4 -4.64 -8.08 27.67
N PRO A 5 -5.67 -7.27 27.97
CA PRO A 5 -6.19 -6.30 27.03
C PRO A 5 -5.15 -5.19 26.79
N VAL A 6 -5.10 -4.71 25.54
CA VAL A 6 -4.43 -3.45 25.18
C VAL A 6 -4.83 -2.39 26.20
N PRO A 7 -3.90 -1.59 26.77
CA PRO A 7 -4.27 -0.57 27.75
C PRO A 7 -5.23 0.43 27.09
N ALA A 8 -6.49 0.32 27.44
CA ALA A 8 -7.51 1.28 27.06
C ALA A 8 -7.22 2.60 27.75
N ALA A 9 -7.42 3.71 27.04
CA ALA A 9 -7.51 5.02 27.65
C ALA A 9 -8.52 4.93 28.81
N ALA A 10 -8.26 5.63 29.91
CA ALA A 10 -9.13 5.56 31.08
C ALA A 10 -10.59 5.87 30.69
N SER A 11 -11.51 4.99 31.05
CA SER A 11 -12.93 5.20 30.78
C SER A 11 -13.39 6.43 31.58
N THR A 12 -14.06 7.35 30.90
CA THR A 12 -14.57 8.57 31.51
C THR A 12 -16.10 8.53 31.54
N ARG A 13 -16.70 8.89 32.66
CA ARG A 13 -18.15 9.15 32.76
C ARG A 13 -18.49 10.54 32.21
N ALA A 14 -18.12 10.79 30.98
CA ALA A 14 -18.45 12.01 30.25
C ALA A 14 -19.95 12.07 29.94
N ARG A 15 -20.53 13.28 29.95
CA ARG A 15 -21.94 13.48 29.52
C ARG A 15 -22.09 13.64 28.03
N TYR A 16 -21.06 14.09 27.37
CA TYR A 16 -21.03 14.38 25.92
C TYR A 16 -19.72 13.91 25.31
N VAL A 17 -19.75 13.69 24.01
CA VAL A 17 -18.56 13.35 23.20
C VAL A 17 -18.55 14.15 21.91
N LYS A 18 -17.35 14.53 21.45
CA LYS A 18 -17.13 14.94 20.05
C LYS A 18 -16.82 13.74 19.20
N VAL A 19 -17.45 13.65 18.05
CA VAL A 19 -17.33 12.52 17.12
C VAL A 19 -16.91 13.02 15.74
N ALA A 20 -15.87 12.43 15.17
CA ALA A 20 -15.53 12.53 13.76
C ALA A 20 -16.42 11.56 12.98
N VAL A 21 -17.39 12.05 12.23
CA VAL A 21 -18.44 11.26 11.60
C VAL A 21 -18.09 10.90 10.17
N ASN A 22 -18.33 9.64 9.76
CA ASN A 22 -18.16 9.16 8.39
C ASN A 22 -19.31 9.67 7.47
N ALA A 23 -19.40 10.97 7.30
CA ALA A 23 -20.42 11.62 6.49
C ALA A 23 -19.99 11.84 5.01
N GLY A 24 -18.88 11.25 4.59
CA GLY A 24 -18.26 11.49 3.29
C GLY A 24 -17.56 12.86 3.22
N ARG A 25 -17.21 13.31 2.02
CA ARG A 25 -16.45 14.56 1.80
C ARG A 25 -17.17 15.86 2.22
N ALA A 26 -18.27 15.75 2.93
CA ALA A 26 -19.14 16.89 3.21
C ALA A 26 -18.89 17.59 4.56
N THR A 27 -17.97 17.08 5.40
CA THR A 27 -17.81 17.67 6.74
C THR A 27 -16.34 17.75 7.16
N ASP A 28 -15.85 18.97 7.25
CA ASP A 28 -14.57 19.29 7.91
C ASP A 28 -14.77 19.50 9.43
N LEU A 29 -15.92 19.09 9.99
CA LEU A 29 -16.35 19.34 11.36
C LEU A 29 -16.45 18.04 12.15
N THR A 30 -16.30 18.16 13.44
CA THR A 30 -16.69 17.15 14.44
C THR A 30 -18.02 17.57 15.08
N PHE A 31 -18.81 16.59 15.52
CA PHE A 31 -20.16 16.81 16.03
C PHE A 31 -20.27 16.33 17.48
N SER A 32 -21.07 17.03 18.28
CA SER A 32 -21.32 16.67 19.68
C SER A 32 -22.52 15.73 19.78
N TYR A 33 -22.37 14.69 20.60
CA TYR A 33 -23.42 13.73 20.95
C TYR A 33 -23.49 13.55 22.45
N SER A 34 -24.68 13.27 23.01
CA SER A 34 -24.84 12.93 24.42
C SER A 34 -24.54 11.44 24.64
N VAL A 35 -23.94 11.13 25.79
CA VAL A 35 -23.66 9.74 26.20
C VAL A 35 -24.87 9.23 26.98
N PRO A 36 -25.49 8.10 26.60
CA PRO A 36 -26.60 7.51 27.33
C PRO A 36 -26.21 7.19 28.79
N PRO A 37 -27.15 7.34 29.74
CA PRO A 37 -26.88 7.03 31.15
C PRO A 37 -26.35 5.61 31.35
N GLY A 38 -25.26 5.46 32.10
CA GLY A 38 -24.65 4.17 32.41
C GLY A 38 -23.66 3.66 31.35
N ARG A 39 -23.50 4.35 30.20
CA ARG A 39 -22.47 4.03 29.20
C ARG A 39 -21.15 4.70 29.57
N GLU A 40 -20.10 3.93 29.59
CA GLU A 40 -18.72 4.44 29.61
C GLU A 40 -18.22 4.58 28.16
N VAL A 41 -17.46 5.62 27.88
CA VAL A 41 -16.92 5.93 26.56
C VAL A 41 -15.42 6.17 26.64
N VAL A 42 -14.72 5.81 25.58
CA VAL A 42 -13.27 5.97 25.47
C VAL A 42 -12.94 6.77 24.19
N PRO A 43 -12.13 7.83 24.26
CA PRO A 43 -11.61 8.47 23.06
C PRO A 43 -10.90 7.44 22.16
N GLY A 44 -11.20 7.49 20.86
CA GLY A 44 -10.74 6.48 19.89
C GLY A 44 -11.74 5.38 19.60
N GLU A 45 -12.77 5.21 20.43
CA GLU A 45 -13.83 4.22 20.22
C GLU A 45 -14.64 4.54 18.96
N VAL A 46 -14.91 3.51 18.17
CA VAL A 46 -15.83 3.61 17.02
C VAL A 46 -17.26 3.48 17.51
N VAL A 47 -18.09 4.41 17.11
CA VAL A 47 -19.49 4.51 17.54
C VAL A 47 -20.44 4.68 16.36
N HIS A 48 -21.70 4.29 16.55
CA HIS A 48 -22.80 4.66 15.66
C HIS A 48 -23.47 5.95 16.19
N VAL A 49 -23.75 6.84 15.25
CA VAL A 49 -24.35 8.16 15.55
C VAL A 49 -25.54 8.45 14.63
N PRO A 50 -26.62 9.06 15.14
CA PRO A 50 -27.73 9.54 14.33
C PRO A 50 -27.31 10.74 13.48
N TRP A 51 -27.59 10.69 12.17
CA TRP A 51 -27.27 11.73 11.20
C TRP A 51 -28.49 12.04 10.32
N GLY A 52 -29.28 13.02 10.69
CA GLY A 52 -30.59 13.26 10.06
C GLY A 52 -31.50 12.05 10.26
N VAL A 53 -31.85 11.39 9.16
CA VAL A 53 -32.65 10.15 9.14
C VAL A 53 -31.79 8.87 9.01
N ARG A 54 -30.48 9.00 9.10
CA ARG A 54 -29.50 7.92 8.89
C ARG A 54 -28.73 7.67 10.17
N THR A 55 -28.20 6.47 10.31
CA THR A 55 -27.13 6.16 11.25
C THR A 55 -25.81 6.11 10.50
N LEU A 56 -24.78 6.76 11.03
CA LEU A 56 -23.42 6.76 10.48
C LEU A 56 -22.44 6.23 11.51
N GLN A 57 -21.31 5.76 11.05
CA GLN A 57 -20.17 5.42 11.89
C GLN A 57 -19.34 6.67 12.17
N GLY A 58 -18.77 6.75 13.38
CA GLY A 58 -17.87 7.80 13.77
C GLY A 58 -16.82 7.32 14.76
N VAL A 59 -15.82 8.15 15.04
CA VAL A 59 -14.80 7.92 16.07
C VAL A 59 -14.92 8.99 17.13
N ILE A 60 -14.96 8.60 18.39
CA ILE A 60 -14.92 9.55 19.52
C ILE A 60 -13.54 10.21 19.56
N VAL A 61 -13.53 11.53 19.39
CA VAL A 61 -12.29 12.33 19.41
C VAL A 61 -11.99 12.85 20.78
N GLU A 62 -13.04 13.27 21.50
CA GLU A 62 -12.94 13.94 22.80
C GLU A 62 -14.16 13.63 23.66
N ALA A 63 -13.94 13.43 24.96
CA ALA A 63 -14.99 13.29 25.97
C ALA A 63 -15.16 14.63 26.70
N MET A 64 -16.41 15.07 26.93
CA MET A 64 -16.72 16.40 27.44
C MET A 64 -17.84 16.37 28.48
N ASP A 65 -17.85 17.35 29.39
CA ASP A 65 -18.93 17.54 30.37
C ASP A 65 -20.04 18.49 29.88
N THR A 66 -19.71 19.34 28.92
CA THR A 66 -20.63 20.31 28.32
C THR A 66 -20.58 20.24 26.78
N PRO A 67 -21.73 20.24 26.09
CA PRO A 67 -21.72 20.31 24.63
C PRO A 67 -21.38 21.75 24.19
N GLY A 68 -20.75 21.90 23.01
CA GLY A 68 -20.49 23.21 22.41
C GLY A 68 -21.71 23.88 21.77
N TYR A 69 -22.90 23.29 21.92
CA TYR A 69 -24.18 23.72 21.32
C TYR A 69 -25.29 23.69 22.35
N ASP A 70 -26.50 24.14 21.98
CA ASP A 70 -27.68 24.06 22.85
C ASP A 70 -27.99 22.59 23.21
N ARG A 71 -28.25 22.32 24.48
CA ARG A 71 -28.43 20.96 24.98
C ARG A 71 -29.59 20.22 24.33
N ASP A 72 -30.60 20.93 23.94
CA ASP A 72 -31.83 20.35 23.33
C ASP A 72 -31.60 19.90 21.88
N GLU A 73 -30.53 20.35 21.23
CA GLU A 73 -30.16 19.96 19.85
C GLU A 73 -29.23 18.73 19.82
N VAL A 74 -28.65 18.32 20.96
CA VAL A 74 -27.67 17.25 21.04
C VAL A 74 -28.32 15.87 21.10
N ARG A 75 -28.16 15.07 20.05
CA ARG A 75 -28.71 13.70 19.98
C ARG A 75 -27.85 12.71 20.76
N PRO A 76 -28.45 11.62 21.30
CA PRO A 76 -27.68 10.57 21.98
C PRO A 76 -26.91 9.68 20.98
N LEU A 77 -25.82 9.09 21.46
CA LEU A 77 -25.14 7.98 20.74
C LEU A 77 -26.12 6.81 20.60
N GLU A 78 -25.99 6.09 19.48
CA GLU A 78 -26.65 4.79 19.30
C GLU A 78 -26.10 3.72 20.28
N PRO A 79 -26.78 2.58 20.45
CA PRO A 79 -26.27 1.48 21.29
C PRO A 79 -24.83 1.12 20.96
N PRO A 80 -24.05 0.60 21.94
CA PRO A 80 -22.66 0.22 21.70
C PRO A 80 -22.53 -0.86 20.65
N ILE A 81 -21.44 -0.83 19.89
CA ILE A 81 -21.08 -1.85 18.92
C ILE A 81 -20.32 -2.96 19.65
N ASP A 82 -20.75 -4.20 19.50
CA ASP A 82 -20.02 -5.34 20.06
C ASP A 82 -18.60 -5.42 19.49
N ALA A 83 -17.60 -5.51 20.36
CA ALA A 83 -16.18 -5.51 20.00
C ALA A 83 -15.78 -4.33 19.08
N ALA A 84 -16.29 -3.11 19.38
CA ALA A 84 -15.97 -1.91 18.61
C ALA A 84 -14.45 -1.74 18.44
N PRO A 85 -13.95 -1.43 17.23
CA PRO A 85 -12.57 -1.06 17.06
C PRO A 85 -12.25 0.21 17.85
N CYS A 86 -11.04 0.30 18.40
CA CYS A 86 -10.57 1.48 19.12
C CYS A 86 -9.19 1.89 18.61
N ILE A 87 -8.98 3.18 18.39
CA ILE A 87 -7.67 3.75 18.09
C ILE A 87 -6.85 3.76 19.38
N PRO A 88 -5.61 3.24 19.38
CA PRO A 88 -4.75 3.32 20.57
C PRO A 88 -4.59 4.76 21.08
N ALA A 89 -4.62 4.95 22.39
CA ALA A 89 -4.62 6.29 23.00
C ALA A 89 -3.39 7.13 22.62
N ASP A 90 -2.23 6.50 22.46
CA ASP A 90 -0.98 7.13 22.01
C ASP A 90 -0.99 7.58 20.53
N ARG A 91 -1.95 7.08 19.73
CA ARG A 91 -2.13 7.45 18.31
C ARG A 91 -3.14 8.57 18.10
N LEU A 92 -4.04 8.82 19.04
CA LEU A 92 -5.06 9.89 18.92
C LEU A 92 -4.45 11.28 18.70
N PRO A 93 -3.40 11.71 19.44
CA PRO A 93 -2.77 13.01 19.18
C PRO A 93 -2.13 13.11 17.78
N LEU A 94 -1.64 11.99 17.23
CA LEU A 94 -1.12 11.96 15.86
C LEU A 94 -2.24 12.08 14.83
N ALA A 95 -3.39 11.46 15.06
CA ALA A 95 -4.57 11.59 14.19
C ALA A 95 -5.10 13.03 14.16
N ALA A 96 -5.14 13.69 15.31
CA ALA A 96 -5.50 15.11 15.42
C ALA A 96 -4.50 16.00 14.67
N TRP A 97 -3.20 15.75 14.86
CA TRP A 97 -2.16 16.49 14.14
C TRP A 97 -2.24 16.30 12.63
N LEU A 98 -2.52 15.10 12.15
CA LEU A 98 -2.73 14.83 10.71
C LEU A 98 -3.87 15.66 10.13
N ARG A 99 -5.00 15.74 10.84
CA ARG A 99 -6.14 16.59 10.45
C ARG A 99 -5.69 18.05 10.29
N ASP A 100 -4.99 18.56 11.30
CA ASP A 100 -4.66 19.98 11.36
C ASP A 100 -3.51 20.36 10.43
N TYR A 101 -2.50 19.51 10.30
CA TYR A 101 -1.34 19.75 9.45
C TYR A 101 -1.69 19.66 7.96
N TYR A 102 -2.43 18.63 7.57
CA TYR A 102 -2.80 18.40 6.17
C TYR A 102 -4.13 19.02 5.77
N LEU A 103 -4.79 19.77 6.64
CA LEU A 103 -6.12 20.35 6.42
C LEU A 103 -7.08 19.30 5.89
N ALA A 104 -7.10 18.15 6.53
CA ALA A 104 -7.85 16.99 6.09
C ALA A 104 -9.15 16.83 6.90
N PRO A 105 -10.19 16.23 6.30
CA PRO A 105 -11.42 15.96 7.01
C PRO A 105 -11.16 15.08 8.24
N PRO A 106 -11.85 15.29 9.37
CA PRO A 106 -11.62 14.57 10.60
C PRO A 106 -11.72 13.06 10.44
N TRP A 107 -12.83 12.54 9.90
CA TRP A 107 -13.02 11.10 9.74
C TRP A 107 -11.88 10.43 8.98
N GLU A 108 -11.48 10.98 7.83
CA GLU A 108 -10.42 10.43 6.99
C GLU A 108 -9.08 10.38 7.71
N SER A 109 -8.83 11.33 8.64
CA SER A 109 -7.60 11.39 9.43
C SER A 109 -7.59 10.32 10.53
N TYR A 110 -8.69 10.14 11.24
CA TYR A 110 -8.80 9.14 12.31
C TYR A 110 -8.92 7.72 11.75
N ALA A 111 -9.60 7.54 10.62
CA ALA A 111 -9.81 6.24 9.99
C ALA A 111 -8.51 5.55 9.54
N LEU A 112 -7.41 6.29 9.34
CA LEU A 112 -6.09 5.71 9.03
C LEU A 112 -5.55 4.81 10.14
N PHE A 113 -5.99 5.01 11.37
CA PHE A 113 -5.56 4.25 12.55
C PHE A 113 -6.50 3.10 12.92
N LEU A 114 -7.58 2.92 12.17
CA LEU A 114 -8.51 1.81 12.38
C LEU A 114 -8.04 0.55 11.64
N PRO A 115 -8.47 -0.63 12.10
CA PRO A 115 -8.22 -1.87 11.37
C PRO A 115 -8.66 -1.77 9.91
N PRO A 116 -7.90 -2.31 8.96
CA PRO A 116 -8.31 -2.35 7.56
C PRO A 116 -9.70 -2.98 7.38
N GLY A 117 -10.60 -2.27 6.70
CA GLY A 117 -11.96 -2.75 6.48
C GLY A 117 -12.94 -2.58 7.64
N ALA A 118 -12.54 -1.97 8.75
CA ALA A 118 -13.43 -1.65 9.86
C ALA A 118 -14.47 -0.57 9.53
N GLY A 119 -14.24 0.22 8.48
CA GLY A 119 -15.18 1.26 8.05
C GLY A 119 -16.48 0.66 7.48
N GLU A 120 -17.58 0.96 8.14
CA GLU A 120 -18.93 0.62 7.68
C GLU A 120 -19.42 1.68 6.67
N ARG A 121 -20.22 1.27 5.69
CA ARG A 121 -20.76 2.18 4.68
C ARG A 121 -22.26 2.28 4.85
N PRO A 122 -22.83 3.49 4.70
CA PRO A 122 -24.28 3.60 4.63
C PRO A 122 -24.82 2.79 3.46
N ARG A 123 -25.80 1.95 3.72
CA ARG A 123 -26.57 1.22 2.72
C ARG A 123 -28.00 1.70 2.72
N ILE A 124 -28.63 1.60 1.56
CA ILE A 124 -30.04 1.87 1.40
C ILE A 124 -30.75 0.50 1.34
N ALA A 125 -31.58 0.23 2.32
CA ALA A 125 -32.50 -0.89 2.29
C ALA A 125 -33.91 -0.40 1.95
N ILE A 126 -34.66 -1.21 1.24
CA ILE A 126 -36.02 -0.89 0.78
C ILE A 126 -36.98 -1.92 1.39
N ALA A 127 -38.02 -1.45 2.03
CA ALA A 127 -39.14 -2.26 2.49
C ALA A 127 -40.41 -1.90 1.77
N ARG A 128 -41.39 -2.76 1.81
CA ARG A 128 -42.76 -2.48 1.34
C ARG A 128 -43.40 -1.42 2.22
N GLY A 129 -43.84 -0.31 1.65
CA GLY A 129 -44.51 0.78 2.35
C GLY A 129 -45.94 0.41 2.72
N ARG A 130 -46.50 1.07 3.73
CA ARG A 130 -47.91 0.94 4.09
C ARG A 130 -48.78 1.63 3.07
N THR A 131 -49.62 0.87 2.36
CA THR A 131 -50.53 1.45 1.34
C THR A 131 -51.47 2.46 2.00
N PRO A 132 -51.50 3.72 1.54
CA PRO A 132 -52.55 4.64 1.99
C PRO A 132 -53.92 4.13 1.52
N ASN A 133 -54.86 4.09 2.42
CA ASN A 133 -56.26 3.63 2.27
C ASN A 133 -56.74 3.45 0.84
N GLY A 134 -56.85 2.19 0.38
CA GLY A 134 -57.84 1.69 -0.58
C GLY A 134 -57.83 2.23 -2.03
N ALA A 135 -56.92 3.10 -2.44
CA ALA A 135 -56.87 3.60 -3.82
C ALA A 135 -56.05 2.65 -4.72
N ALA A 136 -56.68 2.05 -5.70
CA ALA A 136 -56.02 1.29 -6.74
C ALA A 136 -55.07 2.22 -7.54
N VAL A 137 -53.79 2.15 -7.26
CA VAL A 137 -52.74 2.94 -7.95
C VAL A 137 -52.33 2.20 -9.21
N ALA A 138 -52.52 2.78 -10.38
CA ALA A 138 -52.02 2.21 -11.63
C ALA A 138 -50.50 2.22 -11.62
N LEU A 139 -49.89 1.03 -11.63
CA LEU A 139 -48.44 0.83 -11.67
C LEU A 139 -48.02 0.34 -13.06
N SER A 140 -46.82 0.76 -13.51
CA SER A 140 -46.21 0.13 -14.69
C SER A 140 -45.73 -1.26 -14.34
N GLU A 141 -45.57 -2.14 -15.32
CA GLU A 141 -45.08 -3.51 -15.17
C GLU A 141 -43.77 -3.58 -14.35
N ARG A 142 -42.85 -2.66 -14.60
CA ARG A 142 -41.59 -2.57 -13.84
C ARG A 142 -41.78 -2.18 -12.37
N GLN A 143 -42.74 -1.29 -12.10
CA GLN A 143 -43.08 -0.89 -10.72
C GLN A 143 -43.75 -2.04 -9.96
N GLN A 144 -44.58 -2.80 -10.64
CA GLN A 144 -45.22 -3.97 -10.08
C GLN A 144 -44.19 -5.04 -9.71
N VAL A 145 -43.28 -5.39 -10.63
CA VAL A 145 -42.19 -6.34 -10.39
C VAL A 145 -41.33 -5.96 -9.16
N ILE A 146 -41.00 -4.70 -9.02
CA ILE A 146 -40.23 -4.22 -7.87
C ILE A 146 -41.06 -4.31 -6.58
N LEU A 147 -42.34 -3.91 -6.64
CA LEU A 147 -43.23 -3.92 -5.46
C LEU A 147 -43.51 -5.34 -4.98
N ASP A 148 -43.65 -6.31 -5.89
CA ASP A 148 -43.88 -7.70 -5.57
C ASP A 148 -42.63 -8.39 -4.95
N ALA A 149 -41.44 -7.89 -5.28
CA ALA A 149 -40.19 -8.35 -4.69
C ALA A 149 -39.90 -7.73 -3.31
N LEU A 150 -40.68 -6.73 -2.88
CA LEU A 150 -40.51 -6.08 -1.57
C LEU A 150 -41.35 -6.78 -0.49
N SER A 151 -40.75 -7.04 0.65
CA SER A 151 -41.37 -7.50 1.90
C SER A 151 -41.39 -6.37 2.95
N GLU A 152 -42.05 -6.63 4.09
CA GLU A 152 -41.99 -5.70 5.24
C GLU A 152 -40.59 -5.64 5.86
N VAL A 153 -39.77 -6.68 5.66
CA VAL A 153 -38.36 -6.70 6.09
C VAL A 153 -37.52 -5.93 5.06
N PRO A 154 -36.76 -4.91 5.47
CA PRO A 154 -35.92 -4.14 4.57
C PRO A 154 -34.85 -5.01 3.87
N VAL A 155 -34.78 -4.96 2.54
CA VAL A 155 -33.81 -5.65 1.70
C VAL A 155 -32.83 -4.61 1.13
N ASP A 156 -31.55 -4.95 1.06
CA ASP A 156 -30.53 -4.07 0.47
C ASP A 156 -30.89 -3.70 -0.98
N SER A 157 -30.82 -2.41 -1.31
CA SER A 157 -31.23 -1.89 -2.62
C SER A 157 -30.39 -2.45 -3.78
N GLU A 158 -29.10 -2.71 -3.57
CA GLU A 158 -28.23 -3.29 -4.60
C GLU A 158 -28.46 -4.79 -4.75
N GLU A 159 -28.73 -5.50 -3.67
CA GLU A 159 -29.14 -6.91 -3.71
C GLU A 159 -30.48 -7.10 -4.43
N LEU A 160 -31.46 -6.25 -4.10
CA LEU A 160 -32.75 -6.22 -4.79
C LEU A 160 -32.58 -5.93 -6.28
N LYS A 161 -31.77 -4.93 -6.63
CA LYS A 161 -31.45 -4.59 -8.02
C LYS A 161 -30.77 -5.74 -8.76
N ALA A 162 -29.83 -6.43 -8.12
CA ALA A 162 -29.15 -7.58 -8.70
C ALA A 162 -30.10 -8.77 -8.92
N SER A 163 -31.04 -9.01 -8.01
CA SER A 163 -32.03 -10.09 -8.14
C SER A 163 -33.03 -9.84 -9.29
N LEU A 164 -33.28 -8.57 -9.62
CA LEU A 164 -34.25 -8.18 -10.66
C LEU A 164 -33.57 -7.80 -12.01
N VAL A 165 -32.28 -8.00 -12.16
CA VAL A 165 -31.51 -7.58 -13.36
C VAL A 165 -32.00 -8.24 -14.65
N ALA A 166 -32.57 -9.44 -14.56
CA ALA A 166 -33.13 -10.15 -15.72
C ALA A 166 -34.44 -9.53 -16.25
N THR A 167 -35.19 -8.78 -15.40
CA THR A 167 -36.51 -8.24 -15.73
C THR A 167 -36.51 -6.70 -15.79
N VAL A 168 -35.62 -6.04 -15.05
CA VAL A 168 -35.57 -4.57 -14.97
C VAL A 168 -34.14 -4.09 -15.17
N THR A 169 -33.93 -3.23 -16.18
CA THR A 169 -32.58 -2.62 -16.39
C THR A 169 -32.19 -1.72 -15.21
N ALA A 170 -30.90 -1.61 -14.92
CA ALA A 170 -30.38 -0.82 -13.79
C ALA A 170 -30.90 0.63 -13.76
N ARG A 171 -30.94 1.32 -14.92
CA ARG A 171 -31.54 2.68 -15.02
C ARG A 171 -33.05 2.68 -14.82
N GLY A 172 -33.75 1.63 -15.29
CA GLY A 172 -35.18 1.47 -15.11
C GLY A 172 -35.57 1.19 -13.66
N PHE A 173 -34.74 0.45 -12.93
CA PHE A 173 -34.93 0.15 -11.52
C PHE A 173 -34.94 1.43 -10.66
N ASP A 174 -33.90 2.26 -10.76
CA ASP A 174 -33.76 3.46 -9.93
C ASP A 174 -34.90 4.45 -10.16
N ALA A 175 -35.34 4.60 -11.42
CA ALA A 175 -36.45 5.47 -11.78
C ALA A 175 -37.82 4.95 -11.25
N ALA A 176 -38.08 3.65 -11.40
CA ALA A 176 -39.31 3.00 -10.95
C ALA A 176 -39.40 2.97 -9.41
N LEU A 177 -38.31 2.63 -8.74
CA LEU A 177 -38.20 2.65 -7.28
C LEU A 177 -38.44 4.06 -6.72
N GLY A 178 -37.86 5.10 -7.35
CA GLY A 178 -38.06 6.49 -6.95
C GLY A 178 -39.55 6.93 -7.04
N VAL A 179 -40.33 6.37 -7.97
CA VAL A 179 -41.78 6.60 -8.03
C VAL A 179 -42.52 5.87 -6.92
N LEU A 180 -42.18 4.62 -6.64
CA LEU A 180 -42.79 3.83 -5.55
C LEU A 180 -42.57 4.50 -4.19
N ILE A 181 -41.38 5.02 -3.94
CA ILE A 181 -41.05 5.75 -2.69
C ILE A 181 -41.89 7.05 -2.60
N ARG A 182 -41.93 7.85 -3.64
CA ARG A 182 -42.76 9.08 -3.64
C ARG A 182 -44.24 8.82 -3.42
N ARG A 183 -44.74 7.67 -3.81
CA ARG A 183 -46.11 7.22 -3.62
C ARG A 183 -46.37 6.53 -2.28
N GLY A 184 -45.37 6.36 -1.42
CA GLY A 184 -45.50 5.68 -0.13
C GLY A 184 -45.68 4.15 -0.24
N LEU A 185 -45.47 3.57 -1.44
CA LEU A 185 -45.58 2.12 -1.67
C LEU A 185 -44.31 1.37 -1.34
N ALA A 186 -43.21 2.08 -1.21
CA ALA A 186 -41.91 1.57 -0.74
C ALA A 186 -41.29 2.55 0.24
N ASP A 187 -40.76 2.05 1.34
CA ASP A 187 -40.06 2.85 2.34
C ASP A 187 -38.54 2.64 2.26
N ARG A 188 -37.83 3.76 2.37
CA ARG A 188 -36.39 3.75 2.36
C ARG A 188 -35.85 3.72 3.76
N HIS A 189 -35.11 2.67 4.08
CA HIS A 189 -34.37 2.53 5.33
C HIS A 189 -32.88 2.73 5.07
N TYR A 190 -32.23 3.43 5.98
CA TYR A 190 -30.79 3.59 5.94
C TYR A 190 -30.19 2.68 6.99
N THR A 191 -29.37 1.74 6.53
CA THR A 191 -28.63 0.77 7.36
C THR A 191 -27.14 0.93 7.14
N LEU A 192 -26.35 0.34 8.03
CA LEU A 192 -24.91 0.27 7.83
C LEU A 192 -24.54 -1.11 7.28
N ALA A 193 -23.74 -1.14 6.23
CA ALA A 193 -23.15 -2.38 5.78
C ALA A 193 -22.16 -2.86 6.85
N PRO A 194 -22.19 -4.15 7.21
CA PRO A 194 -21.23 -4.69 8.16
C PRO A 194 -19.79 -4.44 7.70
N ALA A 195 -18.87 -4.36 8.66
CA ALA A 195 -17.44 -4.22 8.39
C ALA A 195 -16.97 -5.27 7.36
N ARG A 196 -16.19 -4.84 6.36
CA ARG A 196 -15.75 -5.70 5.24
C ARG A 196 -14.77 -6.78 5.66
N ALA A 197 -14.01 -6.54 6.73
CA ALA A 197 -13.10 -7.50 7.29
C ALA A 197 -13.59 -7.89 8.68
N ARG A 198 -13.61 -9.18 8.93
CA ARG A 198 -13.94 -9.80 10.21
C ARG A 198 -12.96 -10.92 10.49
N PRO A 199 -12.76 -11.30 11.77
CA PRO A 199 -12.05 -12.52 12.09
C PRO A 199 -12.61 -13.68 11.26
N ARG A 200 -11.74 -14.42 10.63
CA ARG A 200 -12.16 -15.64 9.95
C ARG A 200 -12.24 -16.74 10.98
N VAL A 201 -13.46 -17.16 11.28
CA VAL A 201 -13.72 -18.30 12.14
C VAL A 201 -13.87 -19.52 11.25
N VAL A 202 -13.10 -20.56 11.53
CA VAL A 202 -13.12 -21.83 10.83
C VAL A 202 -13.39 -22.91 11.84
N GLU A 203 -14.39 -23.73 11.56
CA GLU A 203 -14.64 -24.93 12.34
C GLU A 203 -13.50 -25.91 12.14
N VAL A 204 -12.91 -26.34 13.22
CA VAL A 204 -11.72 -27.20 13.21
C VAL A 204 -11.94 -28.47 14.05
N ILE A 205 -11.29 -29.54 13.73
CA ILE A 205 -11.35 -30.83 14.44
C ILE A 205 -9.96 -31.16 15.02
N ARG A 206 -9.98 -31.66 16.26
CA ARG A 206 -8.78 -32.00 17.02
C ARG A 206 -8.87 -33.44 17.56
N LEU A 207 -7.76 -34.19 17.61
CA LEU A 207 -7.69 -35.51 18.22
C LEU A 207 -7.92 -35.44 19.73
N ALA A 208 -8.75 -36.31 20.25
CA ALA A 208 -9.03 -36.49 21.67
C ALA A 208 -8.28 -37.70 22.31
N VAL A 209 -7.46 -38.42 21.56
CA VAL A 209 -6.59 -39.50 22.02
C VAL A 209 -5.14 -39.26 21.63
N PRO A 210 -4.15 -39.90 22.30
CA PRO A 210 -2.75 -39.85 21.92
C PRO A 210 -2.50 -40.29 20.45
N PRO A 211 -1.53 -39.68 19.74
CA PRO A 211 -1.25 -39.99 18.33
C PRO A 211 -1.00 -41.46 18.02
N GLN A 212 -0.26 -42.17 18.88
CA GLN A 212 0.00 -43.60 18.71
C GLN A 212 -1.27 -44.45 18.73
N GLN A 213 -2.14 -44.14 19.65
CA GLN A 213 -3.43 -44.79 19.80
C GLN A 213 -4.33 -44.54 18.58
N ALA A 214 -4.18 -43.42 17.95
CA ALA A 214 -4.82 -43.04 16.71
C ALA A 214 -4.31 -43.80 15.49
N ARG A 215 -3.03 -44.13 15.42
CA ARG A 215 -2.45 -44.98 14.36
C ARG A 215 -2.86 -46.44 14.50
N ASP A 216 -2.78 -46.99 15.70
CA ASP A 216 -3.18 -48.36 15.96
C ASP A 216 -4.63 -48.61 15.52
N TYR A 217 -5.41 -47.55 15.53
CA TYR A 217 -6.80 -47.52 15.01
C TYR A 217 -6.86 -47.45 13.49
N ALA A 218 -6.03 -46.60 12.87
CA ALA A 218 -5.92 -46.48 11.43
C ALA A 218 -5.48 -47.82 10.84
N ASP A 219 -4.42 -48.46 11.40
CA ASP A 219 -3.87 -49.73 10.94
C ASP A 219 -4.79 -50.92 11.13
N ALA A 220 -5.61 -50.92 12.18
CA ALA A 220 -6.64 -51.96 12.40
C ALA A 220 -7.77 -51.96 11.33
N ILE A 221 -7.83 -50.95 10.47
CA ILE A 221 -8.84 -50.77 9.42
C ILE A 221 -8.25 -50.99 8.02
N GLU A 222 -6.93 -50.97 7.83
CA GLU A 222 -6.28 -51.08 6.51
C GLU A 222 -6.61 -52.33 5.67
N GLY A 223 -7.27 -53.30 6.21
CA GLY A 223 -7.75 -54.49 5.48
C GLY A 223 -9.17 -54.40 4.88
N ARG A 224 -9.90 -53.32 5.10
CA ARG A 224 -11.30 -53.16 4.66
C ARG A 224 -11.59 -51.75 4.16
N ARG A 225 -12.45 -51.59 3.11
CA ARG A 225 -12.88 -50.29 2.55
C ARG A 225 -13.51 -49.43 3.66
N ALA A 226 -12.75 -48.46 4.17
CA ALA A 226 -13.11 -47.64 5.31
C ALA A 226 -14.16 -46.55 5.00
N SER A 227 -15.17 -46.39 5.89
CA SER A 227 -16.26 -45.41 5.80
C SER A 227 -15.84 -43.98 6.17
N ARG A 228 -16.70 -42.98 5.86
CA ARG A 228 -16.47 -41.58 6.20
C ARG A 228 -16.26 -41.32 7.69
N ARG A 229 -16.96 -42.05 8.58
CA ARG A 229 -16.77 -41.94 10.04
C ARG A 229 -15.42 -42.53 10.48
N VAL A 230 -14.91 -43.51 9.77
CA VAL A 230 -13.59 -44.12 10.05
C VAL A 230 -12.47 -43.24 9.60
N ARG A 231 -12.59 -42.54 8.47
CA ARG A 231 -11.63 -41.50 8.04
C ARG A 231 -11.57 -40.35 9.01
N ALA A 232 -12.72 -39.82 9.49
CA ALA A 232 -12.78 -38.79 10.50
C ALA A 232 -12.09 -39.19 11.82
N LEU A 233 -12.30 -40.41 12.30
CA LEU A 233 -11.63 -40.91 13.49
C LEU A 233 -10.12 -41.13 13.31
N ARG A 234 -9.68 -41.67 12.18
CA ARG A 234 -8.24 -41.88 11.87
C ARG A 234 -7.49 -40.55 11.79
N MET A 235 -8.10 -39.52 11.22
CA MET A 235 -7.51 -38.20 11.16
C MET A 235 -7.35 -37.53 12.54
N VAL A 236 -8.34 -37.61 13.42
CA VAL A 236 -8.25 -37.06 14.77
C VAL A 236 -7.23 -37.79 15.60
N VAL A 237 -7.10 -39.11 15.39
CA VAL A 237 -6.07 -39.95 15.98
C VAL A 237 -4.68 -39.55 15.42
N ALA A 238 -4.53 -39.40 14.10
CA ALA A 238 -3.27 -38.99 13.45
C ALA A 238 -2.77 -37.57 13.82
N SER A 239 -3.64 -36.72 14.37
CA SER A 239 -3.31 -35.34 14.81
C SER A 239 -3.10 -35.19 16.31
N GLY A 240 -2.82 -36.26 17.05
CA GLY A 240 -2.52 -36.16 18.48
C GLY A 240 -3.71 -35.83 19.38
N GLY A 241 -4.95 -36.09 18.98
CA GLY A 241 -6.16 -35.96 19.80
C GLY A 241 -6.93 -34.64 19.64
N ARG A 242 -6.46 -33.74 18.81
CA ARG A 242 -7.12 -32.46 18.47
C ARG A 242 -6.91 -32.12 17.00
N ALA A 243 -8.01 -31.90 16.26
CA ALA A 243 -7.95 -31.49 14.87
C ALA A 243 -9.06 -30.53 14.50
N SER A 244 -8.87 -29.77 13.46
CA SER A 244 -9.88 -28.92 12.90
C SER A 244 -11.08 -29.75 12.44
N PHE A 245 -12.27 -29.39 12.89
CA PHE A 245 -13.53 -29.98 12.41
C PHE A 245 -13.61 -29.96 10.89
N LEU A 246 -13.09 -28.92 10.28
CA LEU A 246 -13.08 -28.72 8.83
C LEU A 246 -12.06 -29.62 8.12
N ALA A 247 -10.94 -29.87 8.74
CA ALA A 247 -9.93 -30.76 8.16
C ALA A 247 -10.33 -32.24 8.33
N VAL A 248 -10.94 -32.62 9.46
CA VAL A 248 -11.50 -33.96 9.67
C VAL A 248 -12.74 -34.17 8.79
N ALA A 249 -13.60 -33.14 8.59
CA ALA A 249 -14.72 -33.23 7.65
C ALA A 249 -14.25 -33.20 6.18
N ARG A 250 -13.12 -32.59 5.86
CA ARG A 250 -12.46 -32.64 4.54
C ARG A 250 -11.89 -34.03 4.25
N GLU A 251 -11.15 -34.62 5.17
CA GLU A 251 -10.64 -36.01 5.11
C GLU A 251 -11.75 -37.05 5.17
N ALA A 252 -12.83 -36.78 5.93
CA ALA A 252 -14.02 -37.62 5.95
C ALA A 252 -14.98 -37.37 4.75
N ARG A 253 -14.70 -36.42 3.88
CA ARG A 253 -15.55 -36.01 2.74
C ARG A 253 -16.99 -35.62 3.13
N GLY A 254 -17.16 -34.86 4.26
CA GLY A 254 -18.43 -34.21 4.70
C GLY A 254 -18.67 -34.15 6.21
N ALA A 255 -19.20 -33.03 6.69
CA ALA A 255 -19.48 -32.71 8.10
C ALA A 255 -20.54 -33.63 8.79
N PRO A 256 -21.61 -34.15 8.15
CA PRO A 256 -22.60 -34.98 8.84
C PRO A 256 -22.06 -36.23 9.49
N ALA A 257 -20.96 -36.81 8.98
CA ALA A 257 -20.37 -37.99 9.58
C ALA A 257 -19.59 -37.70 10.88
N VAL A 258 -19.14 -36.47 11.09
CA VAL A 258 -18.49 -36.02 12.33
C VAL A 258 -19.56 -35.56 13.34
N GLU A 259 -20.57 -34.82 12.89
CA GLU A 259 -21.71 -34.45 13.75
C GLU A 259 -22.46 -35.69 14.28
N THR A 260 -22.53 -36.76 13.49
CA THR A 260 -23.05 -38.06 13.97
C THR A 260 -22.13 -38.70 15.04
N LEU A 261 -20.80 -38.54 14.94
CA LEU A 261 -19.87 -39.05 15.94
C LEU A 261 -19.80 -38.15 17.20
N ILE A 262 -20.20 -36.91 17.11
CA ILE A 262 -20.46 -36.02 18.27
C ILE A 262 -21.78 -36.41 18.93
N ALA A 263 -22.85 -36.58 18.16
CA ALA A 263 -24.15 -37.00 18.69
C ALA A 263 -24.11 -38.42 19.32
N ASP A 264 -23.27 -39.32 18.78
CA ASP A 264 -23.02 -40.65 19.32
C ASP A 264 -22.05 -40.66 20.53
N GLY A 265 -21.58 -39.48 20.96
CA GLY A 265 -20.71 -39.34 22.12
C GLY A 265 -19.25 -39.82 21.92
N ALA A 266 -18.78 -40.00 20.69
CA ALA A 266 -17.42 -40.43 20.40
C ALA A 266 -16.42 -39.26 20.29
N LEU A 267 -16.91 -38.07 20.05
CA LEU A 267 -16.18 -36.80 19.97
C LEU A 267 -16.91 -35.71 20.76
N GLU A 268 -16.26 -34.70 21.26
CA GLU A 268 -16.91 -33.52 21.86
C GLU A 268 -16.39 -32.22 21.30
N ARG A 269 -17.20 -31.16 21.39
CA ARG A 269 -16.80 -29.82 21.05
C ARG A 269 -16.04 -29.16 22.20
N ALA A 270 -14.92 -28.51 21.95
CA ALA A 270 -14.07 -27.85 22.96
C ALA A 270 -13.59 -26.47 22.47
N GLY A 271 -13.27 -25.57 23.40
CA GLY A 271 -12.78 -24.22 23.16
C GLY A 271 -13.78 -23.10 23.42
N GLU A 272 -13.32 -21.85 23.52
CA GLU A 272 -14.14 -20.70 23.91
C GLU A 272 -15.30 -20.35 22.97
N ARG A 273 -15.36 -20.97 21.78
CA ARG A 273 -16.43 -20.76 20.78
C ARG A 273 -17.00 -22.05 20.16
N ASN A 274 -16.77 -23.22 20.77
CA ASN A 274 -17.30 -24.53 20.31
C ASN A 274 -16.85 -25.02 18.93
N ASP A 275 -15.68 -24.68 18.50
CA ASP A 275 -15.16 -24.96 17.15
C ASP A 275 -14.01 -25.98 17.07
N GLU A 276 -13.55 -26.50 18.16
CA GLU A 276 -12.67 -27.68 18.19
C GLU A 276 -13.44 -28.96 18.40
N VAL A 277 -12.92 -30.04 17.89
CA VAL A 277 -13.41 -31.39 18.15
C VAL A 277 -12.32 -32.28 18.75
N ARG A 278 -12.60 -32.99 19.86
CA ARG A 278 -11.68 -33.78 20.66
C ARG A 278 -12.24 -35.21 20.86
N LEU A 279 -11.34 -36.18 20.78
CA LEU A 279 -11.69 -37.59 21.04
C LEU A 279 -11.93 -37.84 22.54
N LEU A 280 -13.04 -38.46 22.88
CA LEU A 280 -13.48 -38.76 24.25
C LEU A 280 -13.43 -40.26 24.61
N LEU A 281 -13.20 -41.11 23.64
CA LEU A 281 -13.14 -42.58 23.85
C LEU A 281 -11.73 -43.06 24.18
N ASP A 282 -11.68 -44.07 25.06
CA ASP A 282 -10.44 -44.82 25.28
C ASP A 282 -10.12 -45.70 24.06
N GLU A 283 -8.90 -46.28 24.07
CA GLU A 283 -8.38 -47.12 22.99
C GLU A 283 -9.29 -48.28 22.58
N ALA A 284 -9.84 -48.99 23.56
CA ALA A 284 -10.67 -50.16 23.33
C ALA A 284 -12.07 -49.80 22.81
N ALA A 285 -12.63 -48.66 23.30
CA ALA A 285 -13.93 -48.17 22.87
C ALA A 285 -13.86 -47.60 21.46
N THR A 286 -12.77 -46.90 21.16
CA THR A 286 -12.53 -46.31 19.86
C THR A 286 -12.31 -47.42 18.80
N ALA A 287 -11.57 -48.55 19.13
CA ALA A 287 -11.45 -49.74 18.26
C ALA A 287 -12.76 -50.44 18.00
N ARG A 288 -13.66 -50.51 18.99
CA ARG A 288 -15.00 -51.08 18.81
C ARG A 288 -15.84 -50.25 17.87
N LEU A 289 -15.86 -48.93 18.03
CA LEU A 289 -16.63 -48.02 17.20
C LEU A 289 -16.14 -48.06 15.74
N ILE A 290 -14.87 -48.09 15.52
CA ILE A 290 -14.28 -48.17 14.18
C ILE A 290 -14.66 -49.50 13.50
N ARG A 291 -14.62 -50.64 14.22
CA ARG A 291 -15.12 -51.93 13.71
C ARG A 291 -16.62 -51.90 13.36
N GLN A 292 -17.40 -51.16 14.13
CA GLN A 292 -18.85 -51.00 13.90
C GLN A 292 -19.15 -50.13 12.70
N LEU A 293 -18.32 -49.11 12.45
CA LEU A 293 -18.44 -48.14 11.34
C LEU A 293 -17.84 -48.63 10.01
N SER A 294 -17.13 -49.77 10.00
CA SER A 294 -16.40 -50.30 8.84
C SER A 294 -17.25 -50.92 7.72
N ARG A 295 -18.51 -50.57 7.56
CA ARG A 295 -19.42 -51.11 6.55
C ARG A 295 -19.83 -50.16 5.42
N GLY A 296 -19.00 -49.22 4.97
CA GLY A 296 -19.34 -48.33 3.84
C GLY A 296 -18.29 -47.28 3.48
N GLN A 297 -18.59 -46.44 2.44
CA GLN A 297 -17.70 -45.37 1.94
C GLN A 297 -17.38 -44.27 2.97
N ALA A 298 -18.21 -44.15 4.02
CA ALA A 298 -17.96 -43.19 5.12
C ALA A 298 -16.71 -43.59 5.97
N GLU A 299 -16.42 -44.87 6.06
CA GLU A 299 -15.32 -45.45 6.85
C GLU A 299 -13.95 -45.23 6.23
N GLN A 300 -13.84 -45.23 4.89
CA GLN A 300 -12.60 -44.90 4.16
C GLN A 300 -12.24 -43.42 4.34
N ALA A 301 -13.23 -42.49 4.43
CA ALA A 301 -12.98 -41.07 4.67
C ALA A 301 -12.50 -40.81 6.11
N ALA A 302 -13.00 -41.56 7.09
CA ALA A 302 -12.67 -41.43 8.49
C ALA A 302 -11.23 -41.94 8.79
N ALA A 303 -10.78 -42.98 8.15
CA ALA A 303 -9.43 -43.51 8.30
C ALA A 303 -8.35 -42.55 7.79
N GLY A 304 -8.51 -42.04 6.57
CA GLY A 304 -7.55 -41.04 6.02
C GLY A 304 -7.49 -39.74 6.80
N ILE A 305 -8.57 -39.36 7.46
CA ILE A 305 -8.60 -38.16 8.34
C ILE A 305 -7.75 -38.40 9.61
N LEU A 306 -7.90 -39.58 10.22
CA LEU A 306 -7.17 -39.91 11.44
C LEU A 306 -5.66 -40.08 11.21
N GLU A 307 -5.25 -40.72 10.11
CA GLU A 307 -3.83 -40.89 9.74
C GLU A 307 -3.12 -39.55 9.55
N ARG A 308 -3.77 -38.63 8.89
CA ARG A 308 -3.18 -37.31 8.62
C ARG A 308 -3.01 -36.45 9.88
N LEU A 309 -3.93 -36.55 10.82
CA LEU A 309 -3.88 -35.83 12.09
C LEU A 309 -2.85 -36.48 13.06
N ALA A 310 -2.65 -37.78 13.04
CA ALA A 310 -1.56 -38.44 13.79
C ALA A 310 -0.19 -38.03 13.26
N GLY A 311 -0.04 -37.93 11.93
CA GLY A 311 1.20 -37.49 11.31
C GLY A 311 1.58 -36.03 11.65
N LEU A 312 0.60 -35.15 11.92
CA LEU A 312 0.86 -33.79 12.40
C LEU A 312 1.31 -33.78 13.87
N GLY A 313 0.62 -34.54 14.75
CA GLY A 313 0.97 -34.62 16.16
C GLY A 313 2.35 -35.22 16.45
N GLU A 314 2.82 -36.16 15.61
CA GLU A 314 4.16 -36.76 15.74
C GLU A 314 5.30 -35.83 15.29
N ARG A 315 5.00 -34.89 14.40
CA ARG A 315 5.94 -33.84 14.02
C ARG A 315 5.98 -32.67 15.02
N GLY A 316 5.21 -32.77 16.12
CA GLY A 316 5.10 -31.70 17.13
C GLY A 316 4.28 -30.50 16.63
N GLU A 317 3.54 -30.67 15.52
CA GLU A 317 2.64 -29.66 14.98
C GLU A 317 1.27 -29.74 15.68
N GLU A 318 0.58 -28.61 15.78
CA GLU A 318 -0.78 -28.58 16.32
C GLU A 318 -1.72 -29.33 15.36
N ALA A 319 -2.20 -30.48 15.80
CA ALA A 319 -2.95 -31.43 14.98
C ALA A 319 -4.39 -30.95 14.74
N VAL A 320 -4.56 -29.97 13.86
CA VAL A 320 -5.81 -29.24 13.58
C VAL A 320 -6.07 -29.17 12.07
N LEU A 321 -7.26 -29.51 11.58
CA LEU A 321 -7.63 -29.45 10.16
C LEU A 321 -8.97 -28.73 9.90
N PRO A 322 -9.14 -27.86 8.85
CA PRO A 322 -10.34 -27.06 8.59
C PRO A 322 -11.51 -27.83 7.90
N LEU A 323 -12.75 -27.56 8.26
CA LEU A 323 -13.96 -28.24 7.74
C LEU A 323 -14.28 -27.91 6.26
N ARG A 324 -14.02 -26.66 5.81
CA ARG A 324 -14.21 -26.27 4.39
C ARG A 324 -13.11 -26.86 3.51
N GLY A 325 -13.49 -27.56 2.45
CA GLY A 325 -12.55 -28.16 1.50
C GLY A 325 -12.22 -29.62 1.81
N LEU A 326 -12.52 -30.11 3.00
CA LEU A 326 -12.29 -31.50 3.41
C LEU A 326 -13.00 -32.52 2.52
N ALA A 327 -14.19 -32.17 2.02
CA ALA A 327 -14.98 -33.01 1.12
C ALA A 327 -14.30 -33.24 -0.26
N ALA A 328 -13.45 -32.28 -0.70
CA ALA A 328 -12.75 -32.38 -1.99
C ALA A 328 -11.44 -33.21 -1.91
N GLU A 329 -10.79 -33.25 -0.75
CA GLU A 329 -9.49 -33.93 -0.57
C GLU A 329 -9.61 -35.41 -0.20
N VAL A 330 -10.70 -35.83 0.48
CA VAL A 330 -10.81 -37.19 1.04
C VAL A 330 -11.74 -38.09 0.27
N GLY A 331 -12.52 -37.55 -0.67
CA GLY A 331 -13.49 -38.28 -1.49
C GLY A 331 -14.54 -39.07 -0.66
N GLY A 332 -15.79 -39.18 -1.11
CA GLY A 332 -16.87 -39.89 -0.38
C GLY A 332 -17.60 -38.97 0.62
N ASP A 333 -18.41 -39.55 1.56
CA ASP A 333 -19.18 -38.76 2.53
C ASP A 333 -18.37 -38.29 3.75
N ALA A 334 -17.46 -37.34 3.55
CA ALA A 334 -16.61 -36.74 4.59
C ALA A 334 -17.45 -36.16 5.75
N ARG A 335 -18.66 -35.65 5.48
CA ARG A 335 -19.58 -35.16 6.50
C ARG A 335 -20.07 -36.24 7.44
N ALA A 336 -20.48 -37.38 6.91
CA ALA A 336 -20.91 -38.53 7.72
C ALA A 336 -19.73 -39.13 8.51
N ALA A 337 -18.51 -39.13 7.95
CA ALA A 337 -17.32 -39.63 8.63
C ALA A 337 -16.94 -38.74 9.84
N VAL A 338 -17.06 -37.43 9.70
CA VAL A 338 -16.79 -36.46 10.77
C VAL A 338 -17.87 -36.50 11.84
N THR A 339 -19.15 -36.58 11.47
CA THR A 339 -20.25 -36.77 12.43
C THR A 339 -20.09 -38.06 13.23
N GLY A 340 -19.69 -39.16 12.57
CA GLY A 340 -19.44 -40.43 13.24
C GLY A 340 -18.23 -40.42 14.19
N LEU A 341 -17.17 -39.68 13.88
CA LEU A 341 -15.97 -39.52 14.73
C LEU A 341 -16.23 -38.61 15.94
N LEU A 342 -17.15 -37.63 15.79
CA LEU A 342 -17.60 -36.76 16.88
C LEU A 342 -18.52 -37.53 17.86
N GLN A 343 -19.50 -38.32 17.34
CA GLN A 343 -20.35 -39.18 18.17
C GLN A 343 -19.56 -40.28 18.90
N ALA A 344 -18.49 -40.75 18.30
CA ALA A 344 -17.58 -41.71 18.92
C ALA A 344 -16.65 -41.07 19.95
N ARG A 345 -16.74 -39.79 20.22
CA ARG A 345 -15.84 -39.02 21.10
C ARG A 345 -14.35 -39.13 20.73
N LEU A 346 -14.05 -39.34 19.44
CA LEU A 346 -12.65 -39.42 18.94
C LEU A 346 -12.11 -38.09 18.47
N LEU A 347 -12.94 -37.11 18.24
CA LEU A 347 -12.60 -35.75 17.84
C LEU A 347 -13.40 -34.74 18.67
N THR A 348 -12.81 -33.53 18.82
CA THR A 348 -13.53 -32.36 19.32
C THR A 348 -13.66 -31.33 18.22
N GLN A 349 -14.73 -30.55 18.13
CA GLN A 349 -14.98 -29.48 17.17
C GLN A 349 -14.93 -28.14 17.87
N GLN A 350 -14.16 -27.18 17.28
CA GLN A 350 -13.96 -25.86 17.87
C GLN A 350 -13.98 -24.83 16.76
N ASP A 351 -14.51 -23.60 16.96
CA ASP A 351 -14.28 -22.44 16.11
C ASP A 351 -12.89 -21.89 16.40
N VAL A 352 -11.94 -22.08 15.55
CA VAL A 352 -10.61 -21.49 15.66
C VAL A 352 -10.56 -20.29 14.75
N LEU A 353 -9.94 -19.22 15.26
CA LEU A 353 -9.55 -18.13 14.41
C LEU A 353 -8.57 -18.66 13.36
N ASP A 354 -9.04 -18.86 12.12
CA ASP A 354 -8.17 -19.17 10.99
C ASP A 354 -7.39 -17.89 10.65
N ARG A 355 -6.18 -17.83 11.17
CA ARG A 355 -5.28 -16.71 10.95
C ARG A 355 -4.76 -16.77 9.52
N ARG A 356 -5.09 -15.74 8.75
CA ARG A 356 -4.55 -15.55 7.40
C ARG A 356 -3.14 -14.99 7.54
N ASP A 357 -2.13 -15.86 7.50
CA ASP A 357 -0.73 -15.46 7.56
C ASP A 357 -0.21 -15.18 6.14
N PRO A 358 0.17 -13.94 5.81
CA PRO A 358 0.72 -13.61 4.50
C PRO A 358 2.08 -14.27 4.25
N LEU A 359 2.80 -14.71 5.30
CA LEU A 359 4.12 -15.34 5.21
C LEU A 359 4.06 -16.87 5.16
N ARG A 360 2.88 -17.49 5.20
CA ARG A 360 2.70 -18.97 5.16
C ARG A 360 3.37 -19.67 3.98
N HIS A 361 3.66 -18.93 2.90
CA HIS A 361 4.34 -19.46 1.72
C HIS A 361 5.86 -19.49 1.86
N MET A 362 6.41 -18.92 2.94
CA MET A 362 7.85 -18.91 3.22
C MET A 362 8.24 -20.08 4.14
N VAL A 363 7.90 -21.31 3.71
CA VAL A 363 8.05 -22.54 4.54
C VAL A 363 9.51 -22.88 4.83
N ASP A 364 10.46 -22.45 3.96
CA ASP A 364 11.89 -22.79 4.07
C ASP A 364 12.72 -21.58 4.56
N LEU A 365 12.29 -20.94 5.66
CA LEU A 365 13.08 -19.89 6.28
C LEU A 365 14.29 -20.49 7.02
N VAL A 366 15.46 -20.32 6.43
CA VAL A 366 16.72 -20.62 7.13
C VAL A 366 17.06 -19.43 8.03
N VAL A 367 17.07 -19.67 9.34
CA VAL A 367 17.49 -18.65 10.31
C VAL A 367 18.96 -18.31 10.04
N ARG A 368 19.24 -17.04 9.73
CA ARG A 368 20.59 -16.57 9.49
C ARG A 368 21.08 -15.72 10.66
N PRO A 369 22.31 -15.92 11.14
CA PRO A 369 22.89 -15.01 12.11
C PRO A 369 23.03 -13.61 11.51
N HIS A 370 23.04 -12.58 12.35
CA HIS A 370 23.32 -11.22 11.87
C HIS A 370 24.70 -11.19 11.22
N ALA A 371 24.78 -10.54 10.05
CA ALA A 371 26.02 -10.44 9.32
C ALA A 371 27.05 -9.62 10.11
N GLU A 372 28.29 -10.03 10.08
CA GLU A 372 29.38 -9.22 10.66
C GLU A 372 29.49 -7.90 9.86
N LEU A 373 29.40 -6.79 10.57
CA LEU A 373 29.47 -5.47 9.98
C LEU A 373 30.94 -5.11 9.72
N ILE A 374 31.20 -4.53 8.56
CA ILE A 374 32.52 -3.91 8.27
C ILE A 374 32.70 -2.63 9.09
N ALA A 375 33.90 -2.07 9.11
CA ALA A 375 34.26 -0.93 9.97
C ALA A 375 33.27 0.24 9.85
N GLU A 376 32.99 0.69 8.64
CA GLU A 376 32.08 1.83 8.42
C GLU A 376 30.63 1.52 8.82
N GLN A 377 30.18 0.29 8.55
CA GLN A 377 28.85 -0.13 8.99
C GLN A 377 28.76 -0.20 10.51
N ARG A 378 29.82 -0.63 11.19
CA ARG A 378 29.89 -0.63 12.66
C ARG A 378 29.81 0.78 13.22
N GLU A 379 30.56 1.72 12.64
CA GLU A 379 30.50 3.13 13.03
C GLU A 379 29.07 3.70 12.84
N ALA A 380 28.47 3.49 11.68
CA ALA A 380 27.10 3.88 11.42
C ALA A 380 26.13 3.24 12.42
N ALA A 381 26.25 1.94 12.70
CA ALA A 381 25.43 1.24 13.66
C ALA A 381 25.57 1.79 15.09
N VAL A 382 26.77 2.16 15.52
CA VAL A 382 26.99 2.81 16.83
C VAL A 382 26.22 4.14 16.90
N ARG A 383 26.25 4.96 15.86
CA ARG A 383 25.52 6.24 15.82
C ARG A 383 24.01 6.04 15.81
N LEU A 384 23.51 5.06 15.07
CA LEU A 384 22.09 4.72 15.07
C LEU A 384 21.63 4.20 16.46
N ARG A 385 22.41 3.33 17.10
CA ARG A 385 22.12 2.87 18.46
C ARG A 385 22.07 4.03 19.45
N ALA A 386 23.03 4.94 19.40
CA ALA A 386 23.01 6.15 20.22
C ALA A 386 21.76 7.02 19.98
N ALA A 387 21.26 7.10 18.75
CA ALA A 387 19.99 7.79 18.46
C ALA A 387 18.78 7.07 19.06
N ILE A 388 18.77 5.73 19.02
CA ILE A 388 17.71 4.89 19.64
C ILE A 388 17.73 5.03 21.16
N ASP A 389 18.93 5.03 21.76
CA ASP A 389 19.13 5.10 23.21
C ASP A 389 18.70 6.45 23.81
N ARG A 390 18.78 7.54 23.02
CA ARG A 390 18.27 8.87 23.45
C ARG A 390 16.77 8.88 23.71
N ALA A 391 16.01 8.05 22.99
CA ALA A 391 14.54 7.94 23.10
C ALA A 391 13.80 9.31 23.04
N ASP A 392 14.29 10.23 22.23
CA ASP A 392 13.85 11.62 22.11
C ASP A 392 13.20 11.93 20.74
N GLY A 393 13.08 10.94 19.85
CA GLY A 393 12.61 11.12 18.49
C GLY A 393 13.69 11.62 17.51
N SER A 394 14.95 11.38 17.84
CA SER A 394 16.11 11.74 17.00
C SER A 394 15.93 11.26 15.57
N GLN A 395 16.32 12.12 14.60
CA GLN A 395 16.24 11.82 13.17
C GLN A 395 17.66 11.68 12.60
N VAL A 396 17.87 10.61 11.82
CA VAL A 396 19.17 10.29 11.20
C VAL A 396 19.00 10.10 9.70
N LEU A 397 19.76 10.81 8.90
CA LEU A 397 19.93 10.56 7.47
C LEU A 397 21.08 9.56 7.28
N LEU A 398 20.76 8.29 7.01
CA LEU A 398 21.76 7.29 6.62
C LEU A 398 21.98 7.39 5.11
N HIS A 399 22.92 8.24 4.72
CA HIS A 399 23.32 8.43 3.33
C HIS A 399 24.35 7.38 2.94
N GLY A 400 23.98 6.45 2.10
CA GLY A 400 24.87 5.38 1.67
C GLY A 400 24.68 5.07 0.20
N ILE A 401 25.77 5.01 -0.55
CA ILE A 401 25.72 4.68 -1.98
C ILE A 401 25.02 3.32 -2.23
N THR A 402 24.59 3.11 -3.46
CA THR A 402 23.97 1.83 -3.86
C THR A 402 24.94 0.67 -3.64
N GLY A 403 24.53 -0.32 -2.85
CA GLY A 403 25.38 -1.46 -2.50
C GLY A 403 26.28 -1.27 -1.26
N SER A 404 26.12 -0.17 -0.50
CA SER A 404 26.85 0.05 0.76
C SER A 404 26.38 -0.82 1.94
N GLY A 405 25.32 -1.59 1.76
CA GLY A 405 24.79 -2.49 2.78
C GLY A 405 23.99 -1.80 3.89
N LYS A 406 23.30 -0.70 3.58
CA LYS A 406 22.38 0.01 4.51
C LYS A 406 21.44 -0.95 5.25
N THR A 407 20.94 -1.98 4.57
CA THR A 407 20.00 -2.96 5.16
C THR A 407 20.61 -3.72 6.35
N GLU A 408 21.91 -4.06 6.30
CA GLU A 408 22.56 -4.73 7.44
C GLU A 408 22.70 -3.78 8.65
N VAL A 409 22.88 -2.47 8.39
CA VAL A 409 22.88 -1.46 9.46
C VAL A 409 21.49 -1.31 10.07
N TYR A 410 20.42 -1.37 9.26
CA TYR A 410 19.03 -1.38 9.76
C TYR A 410 18.74 -2.60 10.63
N LEU A 411 19.17 -3.79 10.16
CA LEU A 411 18.97 -5.06 10.90
C LEU A 411 19.68 -5.04 12.25
N ASP A 412 20.88 -4.46 12.30
CA ASP A 412 21.60 -4.29 13.57
C ASP A 412 20.89 -3.28 14.50
N ALA A 413 20.43 -2.15 13.98
CA ALA A 413 19.67 -1.16 14.73
C ALA A 413 18.33 -1.74 15.26
N LEU A 414 17.63 -2.54 14.45
CA LEU A 414 16.41 -3.24 14.87
C LEU A 414 16.70 -4.26 15.96
N ARG A 415 17.78 -5.05 15.82
CA ARG A 415 18.19 -6.00 16.86
C ARG A 415 18.42 -5.28 18.20
N HIS A 416 19.16 -4.17 18.18
CA HIS A 416 19.40 -3.37 19.37
C HIS A 416 18.09 -2.85 19.98
N THR A 417 17.16 -2.38 19.16
CA THR A 417 15.82 -1.92 19.59
C THR A 417 15.05 -3.06 20.28
N VAL A 418 15.07 -4.25 19.70
CA VAL A 418 14.36 -5.43 20.22
C VAL A 418 15.00 -5.93 21.53
N GLU A 419 16.34 -5.91 21.63
CA GLU A 419 17.08 -6.26 22.87
C GLU A 419 16.70 -5.32 24.03
N GLN A 420 16.27 -4.09 23.74
CA GLN A 420 15.76 -3.16 24.74
C GLN A 420 14.26 -3.36 25.08
N GLY A 421 13.62 -4.39 24.52
CA GLY A 421 12.18 -4.64 24.69
C GLY A 421 11.28 -3.70 23.89
N ARG A 422 11.86 -2.90 22.98
CA ARG A 422 11.13 -1.99 22.08
C ARG A 422 10.95 -2.64 20.70
N ARG A 423 10.15 -2.02 19.85
CA ARG A 423 9.77 -2.57 18.55
C ARG A 423 10.08 -1.61 17.41
N GLY A 424 10.11 -2.14 16.17
CA GLY A 424 10.44 -1.36 14.98
C GLY A 424 9.38 -1.39 13.89
N ILE A 425 9.32 -0.30 13.11
CA ILE A 425 8.61 -0.23 11.84
C ILE A 425 9.63 0.02 10.73
N VAL A 426 9.57 -0.76 9.65
CA VAL A 426 10.40 -0.60 8.46
C VAL A 426 9.50 -0.28 7.28
N MET A 427 9.61 0.93 6.77
CA MET A 427 8.92 1.31 5.54
C MET A 427 9.83 1.11 4.34
N VAL A 428 9.31 0.42 3.33
CA VAL A 428 9.96 0.24 2.04
C VAL A 428 9.00 0.69 0.92
N PRO A 429 9.51 1.20 -0.21
CA PRO A 429 8.65 1.51 -1.35
C PRO A 429 7.87 0.26 -1.79
N GLU A 430 6.61 0.43 -2.19
CA GLU A 430 5.71 -0.68 -2.54
C GLU A 430 6.31 -1.64 -3.58
N ILE A 431 7.07 -1.10 -4.54
CA ILE A 431 7.76 -1.87 -5.59
C ILE A 431 8.98 -2.63 -5.03
N ALA A 432 9.61 -2.12 -3.97
CA ALA A 432 10.77 -2.75 -3.33
C ALA A 432 10.35 -3.78 -2.25
N LEU A 433 9.07 -3.83 -1.89
CA LEU A 433 8.52 -4.81 -0.95
C LEU A 433 8.33 -6.17 -1.66
N THR A 434 9.44 -6.75 -2.07
CA THR A 434 9.48 -8.07 -2.71
C THR A 434 9.52 -9.18 -1.66
N PRO A 435 9.15 -10.42 -2.01
CA PRO A 435 9.33 -11.57 -1.12
C PRO A 435 10.77 -11.72 -0.62
N GLN A 436 11.76 -11.36 -1.43
CA GLN A 436 13.18 -11.37 -1.03
C GLN A 436 13.48 -10.34 0.07
N THR A 437 12.91 -9.14 -0.03
CA THR A 437 13.07 -8.10 0.99
C THR A 437 12.46 -8.56 2.31
N VAL A 438 11.22 -9.03 2.30
CA VAL A 438 10.53 -9.55 3.50
C VAL A 438 11.29 -10.73 4.09
N ARG A 439 11.72 -11.68 3.24
CA ARG A 439 12.50 -12.85 3.67
C ARG A 439 13.78 -12.48 4.43
N ARG A 440 14.50 -11.43 3.99
CA ARG A 440 15.73 -10.96 4.67
C ARG A 440 15.47 -10.56 6.13
N PHE A 441 14.33 -9.91 6.41
CA PHE A 441 13.94 -9.58 7.79
C PHE A 441 13.43 -10.82 8.54
N ALA A 442 12.61 -11.67 7.91
CA ALA A 442 12.07 -12.87 8.51
C ALA A 442 13.17 -13.89 8.89
N GLU A 443 14.27 -13.98 8.13
CA GLU A 443 15.45 -14.79 8.44
C GLU A 443 16.22 -14.31 9.67
N ARG A 444 16.11 -13.00 10.02
CA ARG A 444 16.75 -12.39 11.20
C ARG A 444 15.86 -12.35 12.43
N PHE A 445 14.53 -12.26 12.23
CA PHE A 445 13.52 -12.20 13.29
C PHE A 445 12.45 -13.28 13.05
N PRO A 446 12.80 -14.58 13.19
CA PRO A 446 11.92 -15.69 12.80
C PRO A 446 10.62 -15.69 13.61
N GLY A 447 9.48 -15.70 12.92
CA GLY A 447 8.14 -15.67 13.52
C GLY A 447 7.77 -14.33 14.20
N ARG A 448 8.62 -13.31 14.11
CA ARG A 448 8.47 -12.03 14.80
C ARG A 448 8.35 -10.82 13.84
N VAL A 449 8.07 -11.09 12.56
CA VAL A 449 7.89 -10.07 11.51
C VAL A 449 6.45 -10.02 11.04
N GLY A 450 5.79 -8.88 11.19
CA GLY A 450 4.48 -8.59 10.61
C GLY A 450 4.62 -7.81 9.29
N VAL A 451 3.67 -8.00 8.37
CA VAL A 451 3.73 -7.39 7.04
C VAL A 451 2.44 -6.60 6.75
N LEU A 452 2.58 -5.34 6.30
CA LEU A 452 1.45 -4.48 5.92
C LEU A 452 1.68 -3.79 4.57
N HIS A 453 0.95 -4.19 3.53
CA HIS A 453 0.98 -3.55 2.22
C HIS A 453 -0.34 -3.70 1.44
N SER A 454 -0.49 -2.94 0.37
CA SER A 454 -1.70 -2.90 -0.48
C SER A 454 -2.01 -4.21 -1.21
N GLY A 455 -1.04 -5.11 -1.35
CA GLY A 455 -1.21 -6.43 -1.97
C GLY A 455 -1.85 -7.49 -1.06
N LEU A 456 -1.97 -7.23 0.24
CA LEU A 456 -2.68 -8.12 1.16
C LEU A 456 -4.18 -8.08 0.87
N SER A 457 -4.83 -9.23 0.99
CA SER A 457 -6.29 -9.26 1.07
C SER A 457 -6.75 -8.47 2.31
N LEU A 458 -7.97 -7.94 2.25
CA LEU A 458 -8.51 -7.15 3.36
C LEU A 458 -8.55 -7.93 4.67
N GLY A 459 -8.75 -9.25 4.57
CA GLY A 459 -8.74 -10.13 5.73
C GLY A 459 -7.35 -10.37 6.31
N GLU A 460 -6.32 -10.57 5.46
CA GLU A 460 -4.92 -10.67 5.92
C GLU A 460 -4.48 -9.38 6.59
N ALA A 461 -4.76 -8.24 5.97
CA ALA A 461 -4.42 -6.95 6.55
C ALA A 461 -5.14 -6.69 7.89
N TYR A 462 -6.39 -7.17 8.04
CA TYR A 462 -7.14 -7.10 9.29
C TYR A 462 -6.50 -7.97 10.38
N ASP A 463 -6.17 -9.21 10.07
CA ASP A 463 -5.55 -10.15 11.02
C ASP A 463 -4.16 -9.66 11.45
N GLU A 464 -3.34 -9.21 10.50
CA GLU A 464 -2.01 -8.62 10.78
C GLU A 464 -2.11 -7.38 11.66
N TRP A 465 -3.06 -6.47 11.39
CA TRP A 465 -3.28 -5.28 12.22
C TRP A 465 -3.54 -5.64 13.69
N HIS A 466 -4.40 -6.63 13.93
CA HIS A 466 -4.71 -7.09 15.29
C HIS A 466 -3.54 -7.79 15.97
N ARG A 467 -2.73 -8.55 15.24
CA ARG A 467 -1.51 -9.18 15.76
C ARG A 467 -0.46 -8.13 16.14
N ILE A 468 -0.30 -7.11 15.30
CA ILE A 468 0.57 -5.97 15.59
C ILE A 468 0.11 -5.26 16.85
N ALA A 469 -1.19 -4.95 16.97
CA ALA A 469 -1.76 -4.27 18.12
C ALA A 469 -1.55 -5.04 19.44
N ARG A 470 -1.51 -6.37 19.39
CA ARG A 470 -1.19 -7.23 20.54
C ARG A 470 0.31 -7.37 20.83
N GLY A 471 1.17 -6.77 19.99
CA GLY A 471 2.62 -6.85 20.13
C GLY A 471 3.20 -8.25 19.84
N GLU A 472 2.54 -9.03 18.98
CA GLU A 472 3.01 -10.36 18.58
C GLU A 472 4.28 -10.28 17.71
N TYR A 473 4.56 -9.11 17.13
CA TYR A 473 5.71 -8.87 16.25
C TYR A 473 6.70 -7.87 16.84
N ASP A 474 7.98 -8.12 16.65
CA ASP A 474 9.06 -7.18 17.01
C ASP A 474 9.27 -6.14 15.91
N VAL A 475 9.10 -6.56 14.65
CA VAL A 475 9.31 -5.73 13.47
C VAL A 475 8.09 -5.79 12.57
N VAL A 476 7.59 -4.61 12.18
CA VAL A 476 6.58 -4.48 11.13
C VAL A 476 7.25 -3.95 9.87
N ILE A 477 7.16 -4.68 8.76
CA ILE A 477 7.62 -4.21 7.45
C ILE A 477 6.44 -3.92 6.53
N GLY A 478 6.50 -2.81 5.82
CA GLY A 478 5.42 -2.50 4.89
C GLY A 478 5.66 -1.29 4.00
N SER A 479 4.64 -0.96 3.22
CA SER A 479 4.65 0.22 2.37
C SER A 479 4.25 1.48 3.18
N ARG A 480 3.97 2.57 2.49
CA ARG A 480 3.60 3.86 3.09
C ARG A 480 2.61 3.77 4.27
N SER A 481 1.59 2.92 4.17
CA SER A 481 0.56 2.79 5.21
C SER A 481 1.03 2.10 6.48
N ALA A 482 2.16 1.41 6.47
CA ALA A 482 2.70 0.74 7.65
C ALA A 482 3.04 1.72 8.78
N ILE A 483 3.20 3.03 8.50
CA ILE A 483 3.41 4.05 9.52
C ILE A 483 2.24 4.19 10.50
N PHE A 484 1.04 3.75 10.11
CA PHE A 484 -0.16 3.75 10.96
C PHE A 484 -0.36 2.43 11.71
N ALA A 485 0.57 1.47 11.57
CA ALA A 485 0.52 0.22 12.31
C ALA A 485 0.46 0.50 13.83
N PRO A 486 -0.43 -0.17 14.57
CA PRO A 486 -0.59 0.03 16.02
C PRO A 486 0.51 -0.71 16.80
N GLN A 487 1.78 -0.54 16.38
CA GLN A 487 2.92 -1.19 17.00
C GLN A 487 3.16 -0.58 18.38
N PRO A 488 3.00 -1.34 19.48
CA PRO A 488 3.27 -0.84 20.83
C PRO A 488 4.78 -0.67 21.07
N ASP A 489 5.15 0.11 22.06
CA ASP A 489 6.54 0.30 22.52
C ASP A 489 7.51 0.60 21.36
N LEU A 490 7.10 1.45 20.43
CA LEU A 490 7.87 1.77 19.23
C LEU A 490 9.18 2.48 19.58
N GLY A 491 10.32 1.93 19.12
CA GLY A 491 11.66 2.44 19.38
C GLY A 491 12.40 2.91 18.15
N LEU A 492 12.04 2.37 16.99
CA LEU A 492 12.74 2.68 15.73
C LEU A 492 11.77 2.70 14.56
N ILE A 493 11.90 3.71 13.71
CA ILE A 493 11.23 3.81 12.41
C ILE A 493 12.31 3.92 11.34
N VAL A 494 12.39 2.93 10.45
CA VAL A 494 13.29 2.95 9.29
C VAL A 494 12.50 3.27 8.03
N ILE A 495 12.99 4.17 7.23
CA ILE A 495 12.42 4.54 5.92
C ILE A 495 13.48 4.27 4.87
N ASP A 496 13.40 3.10 4.24
CA ASP A 496 14.33 2.75 3.17
C ASP A 496 13.96 3.43 1.86
N GLU A 497 14.97 3.74 1.04
CA GLU A 497 14.82 4.56 -0.18
C GLU A 497 13.99 5.83 0.07
N ALA A 498 14.38 6.59 1.11
CA ALA A 498 13.62 7.72 1.65
C ALA A 498 13.32 8.86 0.63
N HIS A 499 14.03 8.88 -0.51
CA HIS A 499 13.78 9.80 -1.63
C HIS A 499 12.51 9.45 -2.43
N GLU A 500 11.95 8.23 -2.24
CA GLU A 500 10.83 7.78 -3.05
C GLU A 500 9.57 8.63 -2.88
N TRP A 501 9.06 9.11 -4.00
CA TRP A 501 7.86 9.96 -4.05
C TRP A 501 6.59 9.23 -3.66
N THR A 502 6.57 7.88 -3.68
CA THR A 502 5.42 7.04 -3.29
C THR A 502 5.10 7.09 -1.80
N TYR A 503 5.99 7.63 -0.97
CA TYR A 503 5.71 7.90 0.44
C TYR A 503 4.72 9.06 0.64
N LYS A 504 4.52 9.92 -0.36
CA LYS A 504 3.45 10.94 -0.38
C LYS A 504 2.16 10.34 -0.93
N GLN A 505 1.06 10.48 -0.20
CA GLN A 505 -0.28 10.14 -0.68
C GLN A 505 -0.83 11.27 -1.54
N HIS A 506 -1.24 10.95 -2.76
CA HIS A 506 -1.84 11.93 -3.67
C HIS A 506 -3.37 11.96 -3.59
N ASP A 507 -4.00 10.81 -3.38
CA ASP A 507 -5.45 10.64 -3.24
C ASP A 507 -5.71 9.27 -2.57
N PRO A 508 -6.75 9.13 -1.71
CA PRO A 508 -7.64 10.19 -1.18
C PRO A 508 -6.99 11.09 -0.11
N ALA A 509 -7.78 12.00 0.49
CA ALA A 509 -7.37 12.70 1.71
C ALA A 509 -7.29 11.72 2.90
N PRO A 510 -6.45 12.02 3.92
CA PRO A 510 -5.44 13.06 3.96
C PRO A 510 -4.29 12.79 2.98
N ARG A 511 -3.80 13.86 2.31
CA ARG A 511 -2.65 13.76 1.40
C ARG A 511 -1.35 13.86 2.16
N TYR A 512 -1.12 12.91 3.07
CA TYR A 512 0.03 12.89 3.96
C TYR A 512 1.31 12.44 3.26
N ASP A 513 2.45 12.84 3.82
CA ASP A 513 3.77 12.27 3.52
C ASP A 513 4.18 11.37 4.70
N ALA A 514 4.39 10.08 4.46
CA ALA A 514 4.72 9.13 5.51
C ALA A 514 6.04 9.46 6.24
N ARG A 515 6.97 10.15 5.56
CA ARG A 515 8.24 10.60 6.15
C ARG A 515 8.01 11.69 7.19
N THR A 516 7.12 12.65 6.89
CA THR A 516 6.71 13.70 7.82
C THR A 516 5.91 13.14 8.98
N VAL A 517 5.02 12.16 8.70
CA VAL A 517 4.27 11.45 9.75
C VAL A 517 5.22 10.66 10.65
N ALA A 518 6.25 10.00 10.09
CA ALA A 518 7.25 9.25 10.85
C ALA A 518 8.04 10.17 11.80
N ALA A 519 8.46 11.35 11.33
CA ALA A 519 9.12 12.33 12.18
C ALA A 519 8.24 12.77 13.35
N GLU A 520 6.97 13.06 13.10
CA GLU A 520 6.03 13.47 14.14
C GLU A 520 5.69 12.32 15.09
N LEU A 521 5.50 11.09 14.57
CA LEU A 521 5.29 9.91 15.40
C LEU A 521 6.51 9.65 16.29
N GLY A 522 7.73 9.65 15.69
CA GLY A 522 8.97 9.45 16.43
C GLY A 522 9.13 10.45 17.58
N ARG A 523 8.89 11.73 17.32
CA ARG A 523 8.92 12.79 18.34
C ARG A 523 7.92 12.54 19.48
N ARG A 524 6.72 12.00 19.18
CA ARG A 524 5.67 11.75 20.20
C ARG A 524 5.96 10.54 21.08
N VAL A 525 6.51 9.48 20.50
CA VAL A 525 6.72 8.20 21.21
C VAL A 525 8.18 7.96 21.59
N GLY A 526 9.07 8.91 21.32
CA GLY A 526 10.51 8.77 21.57
C GLY A 526 11.16 7.70 20.70
N ALA A 527 10.69 7.47 19.46
CA ALA A 527 11.28 6.54 18.52
C ALA A 527 12.27 7.24 17.58
N ALA A 528 13.46 6.70 17.43
CA ALA A 528 14.40 7.19 16.43
C ALA A 528 13.87 6.98 15.01
N VAL A 529 14.14 7.92 14.10
CA VAL A 529 13.72 7.86 12.69
C VAL A 529 14.93 7.86 11.80
N VAL A 530 15.09 6.80 11.01
CA VAL A 530 16.23 6.64 10.09
C VAL A 530 15.74 6.75 8.64
N TYR A 531 16.24 7.75 7.93
CA TYR A 531 16.02 7.95 6.50
C TYR A 531 17.19 7.36 5.71
N GLY A 532 17.02 6.17 5.16
CA GLY A 532 18.04 5.48 4.40
C GLY A 532 17.90 5.73 2.91
N THR A 533 18.94 6.25 2.26
CA THR A 533 18.93 6.52 0.82
C THR A 533 20.33 6.72 0.26
N ALA A 534 20.49 6.47 -1.04
CA ALA A 534 21.69 6.87 -1.78
C ALA A 534 21.57 8.30 -2.35
N THR A 535 20.36 8.79 -2.49
CA THR A 535 20.04 10.07 -3.15
C THR A 535 18.96 10.77 -2.33
N PRO A 536 19.30 11.43 -1.23
CA PRO A 536 18.34 12.14 -0.36
C PRO A 536 17.44 13.10 -1.14
N ASP A 537 16.31 13.51 -0.60
CA ASP A 537 15.61 14.69 -1.12
C ASP A 537 16.28 15.98 -0.59
N ALA A 538 16.09 17.06 -1.33
CA ALA A 538 16.75 18.35 -1.02
C ALA A 538 16.35 18.88 0.37
N GLU A 539 15.15 18.58 0.85
CA GLU A 539 14.68 19.01 2.17
C GLU A 539 15.45 18.29 3.29
N ARG A 540 15.65 16.97 3.20
CA ARG A 540 16.41 16.22 4.20
C ARG A 540 17.91 16.48 4.09
N TRP A 541 18.39 16.65 2.87
CA TRP A 541 19.77 17.08 2.68
C TRP A 541 20.06 18.41 3.36
N PHE A 542 19.19 19.40 3.15
CA PHE A 542 19.30 20.72 3.80
C PHE A 542 19.17 20.61 5.32
N ALA A 543 18.23 19.79 5.82
CA ALA A 543 18.07 19.57 7.25
C ALA A 543 19.30 18.90 7.89
N ALA A 544 19.99 18.02 7.16
CA ALA A 544 21.24 17.42 7.60
C ALA A 544 22.40 18.43 7.56
N ALA A 545 22.48 19.28 6.52
CA ALA A 545 23.51 20.29 6.38
C ALA A 545 23.44 21.37 7.48
N ASN A 546 22.23 21.72 7.95
CA ASN A 546 22.05 22.69 9.04
C ASN A 546 22.00 22.06 10.44
N GLY A 547 22.24 20.73 10.55
CA GLY A 547 22.28 20.02 11.84
C GLY A 547 20.92 19.67 12.47
N THR A 548 19.81 19.91 11.78
CA THR A 548 18.47 19.53 12.26
C THR A 548 18.29 17.99 12.27
N ILE A 549 18.93 17.31 11.32
CA ILE A 549 18.98 15.85 11.20
C ILE A 549 20.45 15.43 11.25
N GLU A 550 20.75 14.35 11.99
CA GLU A 550 22.12 13.82 12.03
C GLU A 550 22.44 13.10 10.70
N ARG A 551 23.59 13.39 10.06
CA ARG A 551 24.05 12.71 8.86
C ARG A 551 25.05 11.61 9.21
N VAL A 552 24.81 10.40 8.67
CA VAL A 552 25.69 9.24 8.76
C VAL A 552 25.96 8.72 7.36
N ASP A 553 27.22 8.67 6.95
CA ASP A 553 27.62 8.31 5.60
C ASP A 553 28.15 6.88 5.49
N LEU A 554 27.77 6.18 4.41
CA LEU A 554 28.33 4.90 3.97
C LEU A 554 28.85 5.05 2.54
N PRO A 555 30.08 5.60 2.36
CA PRO A 555 30.55 6.05 1.06
C PRO A 555 31.07 4.93 0.17
N ARG A 556 31.25 3.69 0.67
CA ARG A 556 31.83 2.59 -0.08
C ARG A 556 30.84 1.47 -0.36
N ARG A 557 31.02 0.79 -1.49
CA ARG A 557 30.29 -0.43 -1.83
C ARG A 557 30.81 -1.62 -1.05
N ILE A 558 29.94 -2.59 -0.76
CA ILE A 558 30.31 -3.87 -0.18
C ILE A 558 30.33 -4.93 -1.27
N ARG A 559 31.44 -5.63 -1.39
CA ARG A 559 31.60 -6.84 -2.20
C ARG A 559 31.89 -8.04 -1.31
N SER A 560 31.62 -9.21 -1.83
CA SER A 560 31.95 -10.48 -1.18
C SER A 560 32.90 -11.26 -2.09
N ALA A 561 33.99 -11.77 -1.55
CA ALA A 561 34.90 -12.67 -2.23
C ALA A 561 34.86 -14.04 -1.55
N VAL A 562 34.85 -15.10 -2.33
CA VAL A 562 35.01 -16.45 -1.83
C VAL A 562 36.49 -16.67 -1.52
N GLN A 563 36.82 -16.96 -0.26
CA GLN A 563 38.18 -17.29 0.19
C GLN A 563 38.56 -18.70 -0.24
N PRO A 564 39.88 -19.07 -0.26
CA PRO A 564 40.33 -20.41 -0.58
C PRO A 564 39.74 -21.53 0.28
N ASP A 565 39.29 -21.19 1.49
CA ASP A 565 38.61 -22.11 2.44
C ASP A 565 37.12 -22.23 2.21
N GLY A 566 36.58 -21.57 1.15
CA GLY A 566 35.14 -21.54 0.81
C GLY A 566 34.33 -20.53 1.63
N SER A 567 34.94 -19.82 2.57
CA SER A 567 34.24 -18.75 3.32
C SER A 567 34.02 -17.51 2.47
N LEU A 568 32.96 -16.76 2.77
CA LEU A 568 32.64 -15.48 2.14
C LEU A 568 33.19 -14.32 2.96
N GLN A 569 34.24 -13.68 2.48
CA GLN A 569 34.75 -12.47 3.09
C GLN A 569 34.10 -11.23 2.45
N ARG A 570 33.57 -10.33 3.28
CA ARG A 570 32.97 -9.04 2.87
C ARG A 570 34.01 -7.93 3.05
N PHE A 571 34.14 -7.07 2.05
CA PHE A 571 35.05 -5.94 2.08
C PHE A 571 34.46 -4.71 1.40
N ALA A 572 34.91 -3.54 1.82
CA ALA A 572 34.54 -2.27 1.21
C ALA A 572 35.41 -1.98 -0.02
N THR A 573 34.80 -1.45 -1.08
CA THR A 573 35.51 -1.04 -2.30
C THR A 573 35.06 0.34 -2.75
N ASN A 574 36.00 1.11 -3.31
CA ASN A 574 35.73 2.41 -3.97
C ASN A 574 35.39 2.24 -5.46
N GLU A 575 35.38 1.01 -5.98
CA GLU A 575 35.10 0.79 -7.39
C GLU A 575 33.66 1.16 -7.73
N MET A 576 33.52 2.20 -8.52
CA MET A 576 32.27 2.65 -9.13
C MET A 576 32.27 2.23 -10.61
N PRO A 577 31.09 2.06 -11.24
CA PRO A 577 31.03 1.84 -12.67
C PRO A 577 31.63 3.05 -13.42
N GLU A 578 32.31 2.77 -14.52
CA GLU A 578 32.73 3.82 -15.43
C GLU A 578 31.52 4.44 -16.11
N VAL A 579 31.34 5.74 -15.98
CA VAL A 579 30.20 6.47 -16.57
C VAL A 579 30.69 7.39 -17.67
N GLN A 580 30.16 7.19 -18.88
CA GLN A 580 30.45 8.03 -20.05
C GLN A 580 29.20 8.83 -20.44
N ILE A 581 29.34 10.16 -20.51
CA ILE A 581 28.32 11.04 -21.06
C ILE A 581 28.55 11.16 -22.56
N VAL A 582 27.51 10.94 -23.36
CA VAL A 582 27.56 11.07 -24.80
C VAL A 582 26.64 12.20 -25.27
N ASP A 583 27.23 13.17 -25.94
CA ASP A 583 26.53 14.28 -26.57
C ASP A 583 25.70 13.79 -27.76
N MET A 584 24.39 13.98 -27.66
CA MET A 584 23.39 13.58 -28.67
C MET A 584 22.82 14.81 -29.40
N ARG A 585 23.45 15.96 -29.35
CA ARG A 585 23.02 17.11 -30.15
C ARG A 585 23.15 16.79 -31.64
N ASP A 586 22.09 17.11 -32.42
CA ASP A 586 21.93 16.75 -33.82
C ASP A 586 22.06 15.23 -34.10
N PRO A 587 21.30 14.36 -33.39
CA PRO A 587 21.45 12.91 -33.51
C PRO A 587 20.97 12.38 -34.85
N LYS A 588 21.77 11.52 -35.47
CA LYS A 588 21.39 10.79 -36.68
C LYS A 588 20.67 9.47 -36.34
N ALA A 589 20.83 8.96 -35.12
CA ALA A 589 20.29 7.67 -34.64
C ALA A 589 19.83 7.77 -33.20
N LEU A 590 18.99 6.80 -32.78
CA LEU A 590 18.53 6.70 -31.38
C LEU A 590 19.65 6.27 -30.44
N PHE A 591 20.54 5.40 -30.89
CA PHE A 591 21.69 4.91 -30.14
C PHE A 591 22.98 5.54 -30.70
N SER A 592 23.83 5.99 -29.79
CA SER A 592 25.20 6.40 -30.12
C SER A 592 26.11 5.19 -30.41
N ALA A 593 27.20 5.40 -31.09
CA ALA A 593 28.19 4.34 -31.33
C ALA A 593 28.68 3.72 -30.00
N ARG A 594 28.89 4.54 -28.95
CA ARG A 594 29.35 4.10 -27.63
C ARG A 594 28.32 3.22 -26.91
N LEU A 595 27.01 3.52 -27.06
CA LEU A 595 25.97 2.68 -26.50
C LEU A 595 25.88 1.33 -27.21
N ILE A 596 25.98 1.33 -28.55
CA ILE A 596 26.01 0.10 -29.35
C ILE A 596 27.23 -0.74 -28.96
N GLU A 597 28.44 -0.17 -28.97
CA GLU A 597 29.68 -0.84 -28.59
C GLU A 597 29.61 -1.49 -27.22
N GLY A 598 29.21 -0.69 -26.19
CA GLY A 598 29.08 -1.20 -24.80
C GLY A 598 28.05 -2.30 -24.63
N LEU A 599 26.92 -2.21 -25.36
CA LEU A 599 25.92 -3.26 -25.36
C LEU A 599 26.46 -4.54 -26.03
N GLY A 600 27.14 -4.42 -27.19
CA GLY A 600 27.75 -5.54 -27.90
C GLY A 600 28.77 -6.28 -27.05
N GLU A 601 29.72 -5.56 -26.44
CA GLU A 601 30.72 -6.15 -25.59
C GLU A 601 30.15 -6.90 -24.38
N SER A 602 29.01 -6.43 -23.82
CA SER A 602 28.33 -7.14 -22.73
C SER A 602 27.68 -8.44 -23.23
N LEU A 603 27.06 -8.40 -24.41
CA LEU A 603 26.45 -9.59 -25.03
C LEU A 603 27.52 -10.62 -25.43
N ASP A 604 28.65 -10.19 -25.99
CA ASP A 604 29.75 -11.08 -26.39
C ASP A 604 30.39 -11.81 -25.19
N ARG A 605 30.27 -11.26 -23.98
CA ARG A 605 30.73 -11.88 -22.72
C ARG A 605 29.67 -12.71 -22.02
N ASP A 606 28.50 -12.92 -22.63
CA ASP A 606 27.35 -13.58 -22.00
C ASP A 606 26.94 -12.91 -20.68
N GLU A 607 26.96 -11.55 -20.69
CA GLU A 607 26.57 -10.70 -19.57
C GLU A 607 25.22 -10.03 -19.88
N GLN A 608 24.63 -9.45 -18.86
CA GLN A 608 23.34 -8.79 -19.01
C GLN A 608 23.45 -7.27 -19.10
N ALA A 609 22.55 -6.67 -19.86
CA ALA A 609 22.49 -5.23 -20.03
C ALA A 609 21.11 -4.66 -19.66
N ILE A 610 21.11 -3.42 -19.15
CA ILE A 610 19.89 -2.64 -18.91
C ILE A 610 19.87 -1.42 -19.84
N LEU A 611 18.80 -1.25 -20.60
CA LEU A 611 18.53 -0.02 -21.33
C LEU A 611 17.39 0.76 -20.66
N PHE A 612 17.75 1.90 -20.10
CA PHE A 612 16.86 2.73 -19.31
C PHE A 612 16.33 3.91 -20.13
N LEU A 613 15.00 4.08 -20.15
CA LEU A 613 14.32 5.23 -20.73
C LEU A 613 13.33 5.84 -19.73
N ASN A 614 13.63 7.03 -19.23
CA ASN A 614 12.73 7.69 -18.29
C ASN A 614 11.62 8.47 -19.00
N ARG A 615 10.54 7.76 -19.40
CA ARG A 615 9.35 8.40 -19.96
C ARG A 615 8.22 8.47 -18.92
N ARG A 616 8.01 9.64 -18.33
CA ARG A 616 6.78 9.95 -17.56
C ARG A 616 6.14 11.22 -18.12
N GLY A 617 4.82 11.17 -18.35
CA GLY A 617 3.97 12.33 -18.65
C GLY A 617 3.32 12.26 -20.03
N THR A 618 2.07 12.73 -20.07
CA THR A 618 1.23 12.90 -21.27
C THR A 618 1.38 14.30 -21.88
N ALA A 619 2.05 15.24 -21.19
CA ALA A 619 2.27 16.58 -21.68
C ALA A 619 3.32 16.59 -22.79
N GLY A 620 2.99 17.15 -23.95
CA GLY A 620 3.93 17.38 -25.03
C GLY A 620 4.89 18.49 -24.68
N TYR A 621 6.20 18.23 -24.76
CA TYR A 621 7.23 19.27 -24.67
C TYR A 621 7.81 19.50 -26.05
N LEU A 622 8.18 20.76 -26.29
CA LEU A 622 9.00 21.10 -27.45
C LEU A 622 10.46 21.16 -27.04
N VAL A 623 11.31 20.54 -27.81
CA VAL A 623 12.78 20.63 -27.63
C VAL A 623 13.42 20.87 -28.98
N CYS A 624 14.54 21.58 -29.00
CA CYS A 624 15.40 21.68 -30.18
C CYS A 624 16.40 20.50 -30.22
N ALA A 625 17.11 20.37 -31.33
CA ALA A 625 18.16 19.35 -31.46
C ALA A 625 19.32 19.50 -30.46
N HIS A 626 19.48 20.65 -29.82
CA HIS A 626 20.43 20.90 -28.74
C HIS A 626 19.84 20.69 -27.33
N GLY A 627 18.60 20.14 -27.22
CA GLY A 627 17.96 19.83 -25.94
C GLY A 627 17.32 21.02 -25.21
N HIS A 628 17.36 22.23 -25.75
CA HIS A 628 16.74 23.37 -25.11
C HIS A 628 15.21 23.25 -25.22
N ALA A 629 14.51 23.42 -24.08
CA ALA A 629 13.06 23.51 -24.01
C ALA A 629 12.62 24.91 -23.60
N PRO A 630 11.52 25.44 -24.15
CA PRO A 630 10.98 26.74 -23.70
C PRO A 630 10.59 26.68 -22.22
N SER A 631 11.28 27.44 -21.36
CA SER A 631 11.04 27.51 -19.93
C SER A 631 10.24 28.75 -19.53
N CYS A 632 9.62 28.71 -18.35
CA CYS A 632 8.92 29.82 -17.73
C CYS A 632 9.92 30.76 -17.04
N PRO A 633 9.96 32.05 -17.40
CA PRO A 633 10.94 32.96 -16.81
C PRO A 633 10.72 33.27 -15.32
N SER A 634 9.53 32.93 -14.78
CA SER A 634 9.23 33.13 -13.35
C SER A 634 9.34 31.88 -12.50
N CYS A 635 9.29 30.70 -13.09
CA CYS A 635 9.28 29.42 -12.36
C CYS A 635 10.45 28.52 -12.74
N ASP A 636 11.15 28.87 -13.78
CA ASP A 636 12.28 28.10 -14.34
C ASP A 636 11.95 26.60 -14.56
N VAL A 637 10.74 26.33 -15.04
CA VAL A 637 10.29 24.99 -15.43
C VAL A 637 9.88 24.98 -16.90
N ALA A 638 10.06 23.85 -17.56
CA ALA A 638 9.64 23.69 -18.94
C ALA A 638 8.12 23.96 -19.09
N MET A 639 7.73 24.66 -20.15
CA MET A 639 6.33 24.95 -20.46
C MET A 639 5.73 23.85 -21.32
N ALA A 640 4.54 23.37 -20.98
CA ALA A 640 3.83 22.36 -21.74
C ALA A 640 3.05 22.95 -22.91
N VAL A 641 2.97 22.18 -24.01
CA VAL A 641 2.16 22.54 -25.18
C VAL A 641 0.69 22.21 -24.93
N HIS A 642 -0.17 23.22 -25.09
CA HIS A 642 -1.62 23.04 -25.15
C HIS A 642 -2.13 23.37 -26.53
N ASP A 643 -2.71 22.40 -27.20
CA ASP A 643 -3.42 22.62 -28.45
C ASP A 643 -4.76 23.30 -28.15
N ASN A 644 -4.96 24.51 -28.62
CA ASN A 644 -6.29 25.09 -28.74
C ASN A 644 -7.03 24.38 -29.88
N MET A 645 -7.77 23.30 -29.57
CA MET A 645 -8.67 22.67 -30.53
C MET A 645 -10.07 23.30 -30.45
N PRO A 646 -10.62 23.83 -31.55
CA PRO A 646 -12.04 23.67 -31.84
C PRO A 646 -12.25 22.21 -32.30
N SER A 647 -13.27 21.58 -31.73
CA SER A 647 -13.76 20.27 -32.09
C SER A 647 -14.17 20.19 -33.56
N SER A 648 -13.37 19.59 -34.44
CA SER A 648 -13.85 18.95 -35.66
C SER A 648 -12.74 18.06 -36.24
N GLY A 649 -13.08 16.79 -36.45
CA GLY A 649 -12.34 15.69 -36.99
C GLY A 649 -11.35 16.01 -38.10
N ALA A 650 -10.09 15.80 -37.77
CA ALA A 650 -9.06 15.53 -38.75
C ALA A 650 -8.00 14.62 -38.10
N SER A 651 -8.01 13.37 -38.49
CA SER A 651 -6.90 12.44 -38.36
C SER A 651 -5.80 12.93 -39.28
N GLY A 652 -4.71 13.45 -38.72
CA GLY A 652 -3.56 13.88 -39.52
C GLY A 652 -2.27 13.91 -38.72
N THR A 653 -1.29 13.19 -39.17
CA THR A 653 0.05 12.98 -38.60
C THR A 653 0.98 14.20 -38.70
N ASP A 654 0.53 15.34 -39.21
CA ASP A 654 1.30 16.57 -39.42
C ASP A 654 0.76 17.73 -38.58
N ARG A 655 1.08 17.73 -37.27
CA ARG A 655 0.94 18.92 -36.43
C ARG A 655 2.25 19.69 -36.46
N ALA A 656 2.34 20.69 -37.29
CA ALA A 656 3.49 21.60 -37.35
C ALA A 656 3.72 22.28 -35.99
N ALA A 657 4.97 22.35 -35.55
CA ALA A 657 5.39 23.20 -34.44
C ALA A 657 4.91 24.66 -34.71
N GLY A 658 4.19 25.26 -33.75
CA GLY A 658 3.68 26.63 -33.89
C GLY A 658 2.15 26.79 -33.79
N ALA A 659 1.37 25.70 -33.83
CA ALA A 659 -0.11 25.78 -33.81
C ALA A 659 -0.72 25.84 -32.40
N GLY A 660 0.06 25.69 -31.29
CA GLY A 660 -0.41 25.62 -29.89
C GLY A 660 0.04 26.81 -29.04
N ARG A 661 -0.41 26.79 -27.77
CA ARG A 661 0.11 27.70 -26.71
C ARG A 661 0.97 26.91 -25.74
N LEU A 662 2.06 27.54 -25.32
CA LEU A 662 2.84 27.07 -24.16
C LEU A 662 2.20 27.60 -22.87
N VAL A 663 2.04 26.72 -21.87
CA VAL A 663 1.49 27.08 -20.55
C VAL A 663 2.42 26.58 -19.45
N CYS A 664 2.73 27.46 -18.52
CA CYS A 664 3.38 27.08 -17.28
C CYS A 664 2.34 26.55 -16.29
N HIS A 665 2.42 25.29 -15.91
CA HIS A 665 1.45 24.68 -14.99
C HIS A 665 1.62 25.10 -13.52
N GLN A 666 2.62 25.92 -13.21
CA GLN A 666 2.81 26.44 -11.85
C GLN A 666 2.17 27.83 -11.68
N CYS A 667 2.48 28.77 -12.56
CA CYS A 667 1.99 30.15 -12.43
C CYS A 667 0.90 30.53 -13.44
N GLY A 668 0.58 29.67 -14.40
CA GLY A 668 -0.43 29.94 -15.43
C GLY A 668 0.05 30.83 -16.59
N ARG A 669 1.29 31.34 -16.55
CA ARG A 669 1.82 32.16 -17.65
C ARG A 669 1.75 31.38 -18.96
N SER A 670 1.26 32.02 -20.00
CA SER A 670 1.13 31.39 -21.31
C SER A 670 1.67 32.30 -22.42
N ARG A 671 2.16 31.68 -23.49
CA ARG A 671 2.60 32.34 -24.72
C ARG A 671 2.32 31.46 -25.94
N LYS A 672 2.35 32.04 -27.14
CA LYS A 672 2.28 31.27 -28.38
C LYS A 672 3.48 30.31 -28.48
N ALA A 673 3.24 29.06 -28.89
CA ALA A 673 4.32 28.10 -29.07
C ALA A 673 5.26 28.58 -30.19
N PRO A 674 6.56 28.76 -29.90
CA PRO A 674 7.52 29.16 -30.93
C PRO A 674 7.86 27.96 -31.82
N THR A 675 8.21 28.24 -33.07
CA THR A 675 8.67 27.22 -34.02
C THR A 675 10.17 26.97 -33.94
N ARG A 676 10.90 27.93 -33.38
CA ARG A 676 12.37 27.88 -33.23
C ARG A 676 12.76 28.08 -31.76
N CYS A 677 13.97 27.62 -31.43
CA CYS A 677 14.53 27.73 -30.11
C CYS A 677 14.65 29.21 -29.68
N LEU A 678 14.50 29.48 -28.38
CA LEU A 678 14.51 30.81 -27.81
C LEU A 678 15.83 31.13 -27.08
N GLU A 679 16.69 30.13 -26.97
CA GLU A 679 18.00 30.32 -26.37
C GLU A 679 18.91 31.15 -27.25
N GLN A 680 19.72 32.02 -26.63
CA GLN A 680 20.68 32.83 -27.31
C GLN A 680 21.63 31.97 -28.15
N ASN A 681 21.84 32.37 -29.40
CA ASN A 681 22.68 31.66 -30.37
C ASN A 681 22.19 30.28 -30.80
N CYS A 682 20.92 29.94 -30.54
CA CYS A 682 20.32 28.69 -30.98
C CYS A 682 19.05 28.92 -31.82
N ASP A 683 19.16 28.89 -33.12
CA ASP A 683 18.04 29.06 -34.07
C ASP A 683 17.53 27.74 -34.64
N ARG A 684 17.61 26.65 -33.87
CA ARG A 684 17.14 25.31 -34.28
C ARG A 684 15.62 25.19 -34.20
N PRO A 685 14.98 24.42 -35.10
CA PRO A 685 13.56 24.17 -34.99
C PRO A 685 13.23 23.40 -33.73
N LEU A 686 12.06 23.72 -33.13
CA LEU A 686 11.50 23.01 -32.00
C LEU A 686 10.60 21.87 -32.50
N SER A 687 10.73 20.68 -31.93
CA SER A 687 9.93 19.51 -32.24
C SER A 687 9.45 18.78 -30.98
N PRO A 688 8.33 18.04 -31.03
CA PRO A 688 7.90 17.20 -29.90
C PRO A 688 8.91 16.08 -29.64
N MET A 689 9.31 15.90 -28.38
CA MET A 689 10.18 14.80 -27.98
C MET A 689 9.42 13.46 -28.06
N ARG A 690 9.90 12.50 -28.86
CA ARG A 690 9.23 11.21 -29.12
C ARG A 690 10.21 10.03 -29.10
N ALA A 691 10.37 9.34 -27.97
CA ALA A 691 10.89 7.99 -27.92
C ALA A 691 10.06 7.14 -26.95
N GLY A 692 9.93 5.83 -27.21
CA GLY A 692 9.19 4.88 -26.37
C GLY A 692 10.02 3.59 -26.21
N THR A 693 9.74 2.81 -25.15
CA THR A 693 10.40 1.52 -24.87
C THR A 693 10.31 0.55 -26.03
N GLN A 694 9.19 0.57 -26.78
CA GLN A 694 9.01 -0.25 -27.99
C GLN A 694 10.04 0.10 -29.08
N ARG A 695 10.35 1.40 -29.28
CA ARG A 695 11.34 1.83 -30.24
C ARG A 695 12.75 1.44 -29.80
N VAL A 696 13.04 1.52 -28.50
CA VAL A 696 14.31 1.06 -27.91
C VAL A 696 14.49 -0.45 -28.15
N GLU A 697 13.45 -1.25 -27.86
CA GLU A 697 13.45 -2.69 -28.12
C GLU A 697 13.69 -3.02 -29.60
N ALA A 698 12.99 -2.34 -30.50
CA ALA A 698 13.16 -2.53 -31.96
C ALA A 698 14.59 -2.18 -32.40
N GLU A 699 15.18 -1.15 -31.85
CA GLU A 699 16.54 -0.72 -32.16
C GLU A 699 17.59 -1.74 -31.67
N VAL A 700 17.40 -2.31 -30.46
CA VAL A 700 18.25 -3.41 -29.96
C VAL A 700 18.20 -4.60 -30.92
N ARG A 701 17.00 -5.05 -31.32
CA ARG A 701 16.83 -6.19 -32.21
C ARG A 701 17.40 -5.93 -33.61
N ARG A 702 17.46 -4.67 -34.04
CA ARG A 702 18.07 -4.28 -35.30
C ARG A 702 19.60 -4.44 -35.29
N HIS A 703 20.25 -4.08 -34.20
CA HIS A 703 21.71 -4.17 -34.06
C HIS A 703 22.17 -5.57 -33.62
N TYR A 704 21.36 -6.23 -32.77
CA TYR A 704 21.66 -7.54 -32.19
C TYR A 704 20.44 -8.48 -32.34
N PRO A 705 20.22 -9.08 -33.53
CA PRO A 705 19.03 -9.89 -33.81
C PRO A 705 18.92 -11.15 -32.94
N THR A 706 20.03 -11.65 -32.39
CA THR A 706 20.10 -12.85 -31.54
C THR A 706 19.86 -12.56 -30.06
N ALA A 707 19.91 -11.28 -29.64
CA ALA A 707 19.73 -10.90 -28.26
C ALA A 707 18.31 -11.16 -27.77
N ARG A 708 18.18 -11.81 -26.61
CA ARG A 708 16.91 -12.04 -25.92
C ARG A 708 16.52 -10.79 -25.16
N VAL A 709 15.56 -10.02 -25.70
CA VAL A 709 15.14 -8.74 -25.13
C VAL A 709 13.83 -8.90 -24.38
N VAL A 710 13.80 -8.48 -23.13
CA VAL A 710 12.57 -8.35 -22.34
C VAL A 710 12.29 -6.88 -22.03
N ARG A 711 11.00 -6.51 -22.11
CA ARG A 711 10.56 -5.14 -21.82
C ARG A 711 9.79 -5.09 -20.51
N TRP A 712 10.15 -4.12 -19.67
CA TRP A 712 9.53 -3.90 -18.36
C TRP A 712 8.98 -2.48 -18.22
N ASP A 713 7.74 -2.31 -18.64
CA ASP A 713 7.00 -1.05 -18.53
C ASP A 713 5.53 -1.31 -18.13
N ARG A 714 4.73 -0.25 -18.02
CA ARG A 714 3.32 -0.36 -17.64
C ARG A 714 2.44 -1.11 -18.64
N ASP A 715 2.87 -1.22 -19.90
CA ASP A 715 2.09 -1.92 -20.92
C ASP A 715 2.33 -3.43 -20.83
N THR A 716 3.54 -3.84 -20.41
CA THR A 716 3.95 -5.24 -20.30
C THR A 716 3.68 -5.84 -18.92
N ALA A 717 3.62 -5.04 -17.86
CA ALA A 717 3.36 -5.49 -16.51
C ALA A 717 2.34 -4.58 -15.80
N ARG A 718 1.16 -5.13 -15.52
CA ARG A 718 0.01 -4.42 -14.91
C ARG A 718 -0.29 -4.86 -13.48
N ASN A 719 0.18 -6.03 -13.07
CA ASN A 719 -0.01 -6.60 -11.75
C ASN A 719 1.30 -7.13 -11.16
N ALA A 720 1.31 -7.42 -9.86
CA ALA A 720 2.50 -7.89 -9.14
C ALA A 720 3.09 -9.20 -9.71
N GLU A 721 2.24 -10.12 -10.19
CA GLU A 721 2.67 -11.40 -10.75
C GLU A 721 3.46 -11.20 -12.05
N GLN A 722 2.99 -10.32 -12.95
CA GLN A 722 3.69 -9.99 -14.20
C GLN A 722 5.02 -9.32 -13.93
N HIS A 723 5.07 -8.43 -12.92
CA HIS A 723 6.34 -7.82 -12.49
C HIS A 723 7.33 -8.88 -11.98
N ALA A 724 6.86 -9.80 -11.14
CA ALA A 724 7.67 -10.89 -10.61
C ALA A 724 8.17 -11.84 -11.73
N ALA A 725 7.31 -12.18 -12.69
CA ALA A 725 7.66 -13.05 -13.81
C ALA A 725 8.77 -12.45 -14.69
N ILE A 726 8.67 -11.16 -15.07
CA ILE A 726 9.70 -10.47 -15.85
C ILE A 726 11.03 -10.44 -15.11
N LEU A 727 10.98 -10.13 -13.81
CA LEU A 727 12.18 -10.10 -12.97
C LEU A 727 12.83 -11.48 -12.89
N GLN A 728 12.03 -12.52 -12.67
CA GLN A 728 12.51 -13.90 -12.55
C GLN A 728 13.12 -14.40 -13.87
N GLN A 729 12.50 -14.10 -15.01
CA GLN A 729 13.02 -14.39 -16.34
C GLN A 729 14.41 -13.76 -16.54
N PHE A 730 14.57 -12.49 -16.16
CA PHE A 730 15.84 -11.79 -16.27
C PHE A 730 16.89 -12.34 -15.29
N GLN A 731 16.52 -12.60 -14.04
CA GLN A 731 17.41 -13.18 -13.04
C GLN A 731 17.92 -14.58 -13.38
N ARG A 732 17.11 -15.38 -14.11
CA ARG A 732 17.49 -16.73 -14.57
C ARG A 732 18.33 -16.71 -15.86
N HIS A 733 18.73 -15.50 -16.33
CA HIS A 733 19.43 -15.34 -17.59
C HIS A 733 18.67 -15.89 -18.81
N GLU A 734 17.33 -15.85 -18.76
CA GLU A 734 16.47 -16.17 -19.90
C GLU A 734 16.31 -14.97 -20.84
N ALA A 735 16.85 -13.81 -20.48
CA ALA A 735 16.94 -12.58 -21.28
C ALA A 735 18.29 -11.89 -21.04
N ASP A 736 18.86 -11.32 -22.11
CA ASP A 736 20.16 -10.66 -22.12
C ASP A 736 20.03 -9.16 -21.89
N VAL A 737 18.97 -8.56 -22.46
CA VAL A 737 18.72 -7.12 -22.40
C VAL A 737 17.38 -6.81 -21.77
N LEU A 738 17.39 -6.03 -20.71
CA LEU A 738 16.19 -5.50 -20.06
C LEU A 738 15.96 -4.05 -20.50
N VAL A 739 14.94 -3.81 -21.29
CA VAL A 739 14.49 -2.46 -21.66
C VAL A 739 13.40 -2.01 -20.71
N GLY A 740 13.62 -0.92 -19.97
CA GLY A 740 12.63 -0.50 -19.00
C GLY A 740 12.64 0.97 -18.63
N THR A 741 11.64 1.31 -17.79
CA THR A 741 11.45 2.64 -17.23
C THR A 741 11.91 2.66 -15.75
N GLN A 742 11.41 3.58 -14.94
CA GLN A 742 11.81 3.77 -13.54
C GLN A 742 11.79 2.51 -12.64
N MET A 743 11.07 1.45 -13.05
CA MET A 743 11.05 0.20 -12.30
C MET A 743 12.40 -0.50 -12.28
N VAL A 744 13.15 -0.40 -13.35
CA VAL A 744 14.48 -1.03 -13.50
C VAL A 744 15.53 -0.37 -12.61
N ALA A 745 15.33 0.90 -12.27
CA ALA A 745 16.23 1.64 -11.38
C ALA A 745 16.13 1.22 -9.90
N LYS A 746 15.08 0.46 -9.50
CA LYS A 746 14.72 0.25 -8.09
C LYS A 746 15.11 -1.12 -7.54
N GLY A 747 15.78 -1.14 -6.40
CA GLY A 747 15.89 -2.24 -5.43
C GLY A 747 16.36 -3.64 -5.90
N LEU A 748 16.68 -3.81 -7.18
CA LEU A 748 16.98 -5.13 -7.75
C LEU A 748 18.44 -5.53 -7.51
N ASP A 749 18.64 -6.78 -7.14
CA ASP A 749 19.97 -7.40 -7.15
C ASP A 749 20.13 -8.23 -8.42
N LEU A 750 20.97 -7.75 -9.33
CA LEU A 750 21.19 -8.29 -10.66
C LEU A 750 22.69 -8.43 -10.91
N PRO A 751 23.30 -9.52 -10.46
CA PRO A 751 24.76 -9.67 -10.44
C PRO A 751 25.39 -9.77 -11.85
N LEU A 752 24.64 -10.19 -12.87
CA LEU A 752 25.15 -10.33 -14.24
C LEU A 752 25.06 -9.02 -15.05
N VAL A 753 24.47 -7.97 -14.50
CA VAL A 753 24.37 -6.69 -15.20
C VAL A 753 25.67 -5.92 -15.10
N THR A 754 26.37 -5.86 -16.22
CA THR A 754 27.66 -5.15 -16.36
C THR A 754 27.53 -3.88 -17.18
N PHE A 755 26.50 -3.76 -18.03
CA PHE A 755 26.26 -2.60 -18.87
C PHE A 755 24.90 -1.96 -18.59
N VAL A 756 24.91 -0.62 -18.48
CA VAL A 756 23.69 0.19 -18.35
C VAL A 756 23.73 1.32 -19.41
N GLY A 757 22.74 1.37 -20.28
CA GLY A 757 22.56 2.43 -21.26
C GLY A 757 21.36 3.31 -20.89
N VAL A 758 21.58 4.59 -20.59
CA VAL A 758 20.53 5.60 -20.48
C VAL A 758 20.29 6.18 -21.87
N VAL A 759 19.17 5.83 -22.47
CA VAL A 759 18.88 6.13 -23.90
C VAL A 759 18.68 7.63 -24.14
N LEU A 760 18.05 8.35 -23.21
CA LEU A 760 17.94 9.81 -23.23
C LEU A 760 17.62 10.33 -21.83
N ALA A 761 18.58 10.98 -21.20
CA ALA A 761 18.48 11.51 -19.84
C ALA A 761 17.50 12.70 -19.74
N ASP A 762 17.36 13.46 -20.80
CA ASP A 762 16.65 14.74 -20.88
C ASP A 762 15.14 14.67 -20.64
N TYR A 763 14.51 13.51 -20.81
CA TYR A 763 13.07 13.37 -20.59
C TYR A 763 12.64 13.80 -19.20
N SER A 764 13.46 13.56 -18.20
CA SER A 764 13.16 13.91 -16.80
C SER A 764 13.37 15.40 -16.53
N LEU A 765 14.37 16.00 -17.16
CA LEU A 765 14.73 17.41 -17.00
C LEU A 765 13.62 18.35 -17.46
N HIS A 766 12.89 17.94 -18.51
CA HIS A 766 11.81 18.75 -19.09
C HIS A 766 10.44 18.52 -18.42
N ALA A 767 10.38 17.86 -17.26
CA ALA A 767 9.14 17.79 -16.50
C ALA A 767 8.72 19.20 -16.03
N THR A 768 7.40 19.49 -16.08
CA THR A 768 6.84 20.78 -15.63
C THR A 768 6.81 20.90 -14.10
N ASP A 769 7.85 20.44 -13.43
CA ASP A 769 7.95 20.36 -11.98
C ASP A 769 9.28 20.93 -11.50
N PHE A 770 9.29 21.69 -10.41
CA PHE A 770 10.52 22.26 -9.86
C PHE A 770 11.54 21.20 -9.39
N ARG A 771 11.09 19.97 -9.13
CA ARG A 771 11.94 18.81 -8.75
C ARG A 771 12.51 18.05 -9.94
N ALA A 772 12.34 18.52 -11.18
CA ALA A 772 12.74 17.80 -12.38
C ALA A 772 14.24 17.43 -12.37
N ARG A 773 15.10 18.36 -12.00
CA ARG A 773 16.55 18.17 -11.88
C ARG A 773 16.90 17.15 -10.78
N GLU A 774 16.33 17.32 -9.59
CA GLU A 774 16.50 16.40 -8.46
C GLU A 774 16.13 14.97 -8.85
N ARG A 775 14.97 14.78 -9.47
CA ARG A 775 14.52 13.46 -9.92
C ARG A 775 15.42 12.87 -11.00
N THR A 776 15.94 13.70 -11.90
CA THR A 776 16.88 13.25 -12.94
C THR A 776 18.16 12.76 -12.30
N PHE A 777 18.76 13.57 -11.42
CA PHE A 777 19.94 13.19 -10.65
C PHE A 777 19.74 11.87 -9.90
N GLN A 778 18.66 11.76 -9.11
CA GLN A 778 18.33 10.56 -8.33
C GLN A 778 18.21 9.31 -9.21
N LEU A 779 17.51 9.41 -10.33
CA LEU A 779 17.33 8.29 -11.26
C LEU A 779 18.62 7.86 -11.94
N LEU A 780 19.45 8.81 -12.37
CA LEU A 780 20.72 8.53 -13.00
C LEU A 780 21.68 7.83 -12.03
N VAL A 781 21.83 8.32 -10.80
CA VAL A 781 22.64 7.68 -9.77
C VAL A 781 22.16 6.27 -9.44
N GLN A 782 20.84 6.08 -9.32
CA GLN A 782 20.25 4.76 -9.03
C GLN A 782 20.46 3.75 -10.15
N VAL A 783 20.22 4.16 -11.40
CA VAL A 783 20.37 3.27 -12.55
C VAL A 783 21.83 2.96 -12.84
N SER A 784 22.71 3.95 -12.70
CA SER A 784 24.15 3.74 -12.79
C SER A 784 24.67 2.77 -11.73
N GLY A 785 24.10 2.85 -10.53
CA GLY A 785 24.39 1.92 -9.44
C GLY A 785 23.98 0.46 -9.68
N ARG A 786 23.31 0.14 -10.79
CA ARG A 786 22.97 -1.25 -11.16
C ARG A 786 24.12 -1.97 -11.84
N ALA A 787 24.98 -1.27 -12.54
CA ALA A 787 26.14 -1.85 -13.23
C ALA A 787 27.22 -2.31 -12.23
N GLY A 788 27.81 -3.49 -12.47
CA GLY A 788 29.00 -3.97 -11.77
C GLY A 788 28.80 -4.27 -10.30
N ARG A 789 27.79 -5.05 -9.94
CA ARG A 789 27.55 -5.48 -8.53
C ARG A 789 28.35 -6.71 -8.11
N ALA A 790 28.70 -7.57 -9.07
CA ALA A 790 29.54 -8.73 -8.86
C ALA A 790 31.04 -8.37 -8.99
N GLU A 791 31.89 -9.34 -9.24
CA GLU A 791 33.34 -9.19 -9.39
C GLU A 791 33.76 -8.40 -10.64
N ARG A 792 32.82 -8.21 -11.60
CA ARG A 792 33.08 -7.56 -12.88
C ARG A 792 32.84 -6.06 -12.82
N PRO A 793 33.73 -5.23 -13.42
CA PRO A 793 33.52 -3.79 -13.48
C PRO A 793 32.29 -3.45 -14.33
N GLY A 794 31.51 -2.48 -13.87
CA GLY A 794 30.34 -2.02 -14.58
C GLY A 794 30.64 -0.83 -15.48
N ARG A 795 29.93 -0.73 -16.62
CA ARG A 795 29.95 0.45 -17.51
C ARG A 795 28.59 1.05 -17.68
N VAL A 796 28.55 2.37 -17.77
CA VAL A 796 27.33 3.14 -17.94
C VAL A 796 27.53 4.16 -19.08
N VAL A 797 26.59 4.19 -20.01
CA VAL A 797 26.56 5.21 -21.05
C VAL A 797 25.31 6.06 -20.86
N ILE A 798 25.48 7.35 -20.65
CA ILE A 798 24.39 8.32 -20.52
C ILE A 798 24.34 9.16 -21.81
N GLN A 799 23.32 8.95 -22.61
CA GLN A 799 23.03 9.77 -23.79
C GLN A 799 22.17 10.97 -23.40
N THR A 800 22.59 12.17 -23.81
CA THR A 800 21.87 13.40 -23.47
C THR A 800 22.07 14.47 -24.56
N LEU A 801 21.07 15.35 -24.69
CA LEU A 801 21.14 16.57 -25.50
C LEU A 801 21.76 17.75 -24.73
N GLN A 802 21.95 17.60 -23.41
CA GLN A 802 22.47 18.61 -22.50
C GLN A 802 23.67 18.07 -21.68
N PRO A 803 24.81 17.79 -22.32
CA PRO A 803 25.94 17.18 -21.63
C PRO A 803 26.56 18.08 -20.54
N GLU A 804 26.30 19.36 -20.57
CA GLU A 804 26.75 20.33 -19.56
C GLU A 804 25.77 20.54 -18.38
N GLU A 805 24.60 19.80 -18.39
CA GLU A 805 23.62 19.96 -17.31
C GLU A 805 24.19 19.49 -15.96
N PRO A 806 24.18 20.35 -14.91
CA PRO A 806 24.78 20.01 -13.62
C PRO A 806 24.27 18.73 -12.97
N ALA A 807 22.98 18.43 -13.11
CA ALA A 807 22.39 17.23 -12.58
C ALA A 807 22.94 15.95 -13.26
N ILE A 808 23.26 16.02 -14.56
CA ILE A 808 23.83 14.90 -15.32
C ILE A 808 25.32 14.75 -14.99
N LEU A 809 26.07 15.87 -14.96
CA LEU A 809 27.50 15.87 -14.62
C LEU A 809 27.74 15.33 -13.22
N ALA A 810 26.99 15.82 -12.23
CA ALA A 810 27.08 15.34 -10.85
C ALA A 810 26.69 13.85 -10.72
N ALA A 811 25.65 13.40 -11.42
CA ALA A 811 25.24 12.01 -11.41
C ALA A 811 26.29 11.07 -12.03
N ALA A 812 27.00 11.51 -13.06
CA ALA A 812 28.03 10.71 -13.72
C ALA A 812 29.24 10.43 -12.81
N VAL A 813 29.59 11.36 -11.96
CA VAL A 813 30.71 11.21 -10.99
C VAL A 813 30.24 10.78 -9.59
N GLY A 814 28.94 10.74 -9.37
CA GLY A 814 28.36 10.42 -8.06
C GLY A 814 28.52 11.52 -7.01
N ASP A 815 28.74 12.77 -7.44
CA ASP A 815 28.96 13.93 -6.56
C ASP A 815 27.63 14.50 -6.05
N VAL A 816 27.19 13.96 -4.95
CA VAL A 816 25.92 14.31 -4.30
C VAL A 816 25.99 15.70 -3.67
N ASP A 817 27.10 16.05 -3.04
CA ASP A 817 27.28 17.32 -2.36
C ASP A 817 27.20 18.49 -3.36
N ARG A 818 27.95 18.44 -4.46
CA ARG A 818 27.91 19.42 -5.53
C ARG A 818 26.53 19.61 -6.14
N PHE A 819 25.81 18.49 -6.38
CA PHE A 819 24.46 18.58 -6.91
C PHE A 819 23.53 19.37 -5.98
N TYR A 820 23.56 19.08 -4.67
CA TYR A 820 22.66 19.78 -3.73
C TYR A 820 23.08 21.20 -3.44
N GLU A 821 24.36 21.55 -3.52
CA GLU A 821 24.80 22.94 -3.47
C GLU A 821 24.15 23.79 -4.59
N ASP A 822 24.20 23.31 -5.84
CA ASP A 822 23.62 24.00 -6.99
C ASP A 822 22.06 24.02 -6.89
N GLU A 823 21.44 22.89 -6.54
CA GLU A 823 19.98 22.78 -6.49
C GLU A 823 19.38 23.61 -5.35
N LEU A 824 20.00 23.64 -4.18
CA LEU A 824 19.56 24.47 -3.04
C LEU A 824 19.71 25.96 -3.33
N ALA A 825 20.82 26.39 -3.95
CA ALA A 825 21.00 27.78 -4.36
C ALA A 825 19.88 28.21 -5.32
N ARG A 826 19.56 27.38 -6.31
CA ARG A 826 18.46 27.63 -7.25
C ARG A 826 17.10 27.69 -6.55
N ARG A 827 16.81 26.77 -5.62
CA ARG A 827 15.54 26.75 -4.87
C ARG A 827 15.40 27.95 -3.94
N ALA A 828 16.50 28.40 -3.34
CA ALA A 828 16.51 29.61 -2.53
C ALA A 828 16.12 30.84 -3.37
N ALA A 829 16.77 31.01 -4.54
CA ALA A 829 16.49 32.13 -5.45
C ALA A 829 15.02 32.15 -5.95
N LEU A 830 14.41 30.97 -6.14
CA LEU A 830 13.06 30.83 -6.66
C LEU A 830 11.98 30.68 -5.56
N GLY A 831 12.38 30.57 -4.29
CA GLY A 831 11.47 30.39 -3.17
C GLY A 831 10.76 29.03 -3.18
N TYR A 832 11.48 27.94 -3.50
CA TYR A 832 10.96 26.57 -3.41
C TYR A 832 11.37 25.87 -2.11
N PRO A 833 10.72 24.76 -1.72
CA PRO A 833 11.18 23.95 -0.60
C PRO A 833 12.64 23.50 -0.76
N PRO A 834 13.46 23.57 0.33
CA PRO A 834 13.08 23.73 1.72
C PRO A 834 12.90 25.17 2.23
N PHE A 835 13.16 26.20 1.42
CA PHE A 835 13.18 27.60 1.83
C PHE A 835 11.79 28.21 2.04
N ARG A 836 10.80 27.75 1.25
CA ARG A 836 9.39 28.10 1.43
C ARG A 836 8.54 26.84 1.23
N ARG A 837 7.45 26.75 1.98
CA ARG A 837 6.47 25.67 1.83
C ARG A 837 5.50 25.96 0.69
N LEU A 838 4.93 24.88 0.16
CA LEU A 838 3.91 24.92 -0.88
C LEU A 838 2.61 24.27 -0.38
N LEU A 839 1.49 24.85 -0.83
CA LEU A 839 0.17 24.24 -0.69
C LEU A 839 -0.54 24.35 -2.04
N ARG A 840 -1.10 23.23 -2.50
CA ARG A 840 -1.87 23.19 -3.73
C ARG A 840 -3.35 23.00 -3.43
N LEU A 841 -4.18 23.86 -4.02
CA LEU A 841 -5.62 23.74 -4.06
C LEU A 841 -6.03 23.27 -5.45
N LEU A 842 -6.82 22.20 -5.53
CA LEU A 842 -7.26 21.62 -6.79
C LEU A 842 -8.78 21.54 -6.83
N PHE A 843 -9.39 22.23 -7.76
CA PHE A 843 -10.82 22.18 -8.01
C PHE A 843 -11.16 21.31 -9.22
N SER A 844 -12.24 20.54 -9.14
CA SER A 844 -12.68 19.66 -10.21
C SER A 844 -14.18 19.74 -10.42
N HIS A 845 -14.62 20.07 -11.67
CA HIS A 845 -16.04 20.19 -12.00
C HIS A 845 -16.33 19.74 -13.44
N GLU A 846 -17.54 19.28 -13.71
CA GLU A 846 -17.94 18.81 -15.03
C GLU A 846 -18.08 19.97 -16.03
N ASN A 847 -18.58 21.10 -15.57
CA ASN A 847 -18.64 22.32 -16.36
C ASN A 847 -17.30 23.04 -16.31
N ARG A 848 -16.68 23.25 -17.49
CA ARG A 848 -15.37 23.90 -17.66
C ARG A 848 -15.38 25.36 -17.24
N GLN A 849 -16.42 26.09 -17.61
CA GLN A 849 -16.53 27.53 -17.33
C GLN A 849 -16.65 27.75 -15.83
N TYR A 850 -17.59 27.06 -15.20
CA TYR A 850 -17.78 27.12 -13.76
C TYR A 850 -16.50 26.77 -12.99
N ALA A 851 -15.76 25.73 -13.45
CA ALA A 851 -14.49 25.36 -12.83
C ALA A 851 -13.45 26.48 -12.91
N GLY A 852 -13.39 27.20 -14.03
CA GLY A 852 -12.51 28.35 -14.22
C GLY A 852 -12.91 29.56 -13.37
N ASP A 853 -14.19 29.89 -13.37
CA ASP A 853 -14.71 31.02 -12.64
C ASP A 853 -14.54 30.87 -11.12
N GLU A 854 -14.84 29.67 -10.60
CA GLU A 854 -14.63 29.34 -9.17
C GLU A 854 -13.15 29.39 -8.79
N ALA A 855 -12.26 28.89 -9.64
CA ALA A 855 -10.82 28.97 -9.40
C ALA A 855 -10.30 30.43 -9.41
N GLN A 856 -10.86 31.28 -10.29
CA GLN A 856 -10.52 32.72 -10.31
C GLN A 856 -11.05 33.41 -9.07
N ARG A 857 -12.27 33.12 -8.64
CA ARG A 857 -12.88 33.69 -7.42
C ARG A 857 -12.01 33.40 -6.20
N LEU A 858 -11.67 32.12 -5.97
CA LEU A 858 -10.86 31.74 -4.83
C LEU A 858 -9.43 32.31 -4.90
N ALA A 859 -8.83 32.36 -6.09
CA ALA A 859 -7.51 32.97 -6.25
C ALA A 859 -7.49 34.47 -5.93
N ALA A 860 -8.55 35.19 -6.28
CA ALA A 860 -8.70 36.60 -5.93
C ALA A 860 -8.83 36.80 -4.41
N GLU A 861 -9.66 36.00 -3.76
CA GLU A 861 -9.83 35.98 -2.31
C GLU A 861 -8.52 35.69 -1.57
N LEU A 862 -7.79 34.63 -1.98
CA LEU A 862 -6.47 34.28 -1.46
C LEU A 862 -5.45 35.41 -1.62
N ARG A 863 -5.43 36.13 -2.77
CA ARG A 863 -4.56 37.27 -3.00
C ARG A 863 -4.90 38.44 -2.09
N THR A 864 -6.17 38.68 -1.85
CA THR A 864 -6.64 39.71 -0.90
C THR A 864 -6.14 39.41 0.51
N LEU A 865 -6.27 38.14 0.96
CA LEU A 865 -5.78 37.70 2.27
C LEU A 865 -4.24 37.70 2.37
N ALA A 866 -3.55 37.49 1.26
CA ALA A 866 -2.10 37.52 1.18
C ALA A 866 -1.54 38.96 1.11
N ALA A 867 -2.30 39.95 0.69
CA ALA A 867 -1.85 41.34 0.43
C ALA A 867 -1.21 42.04 1.63
N GLY A 868 -1.46 41.57 2.86
CA GLY A 868 -0.82 42.09 4.08
C GLY A 868 0.27 41.19 4.68
N ARG A 869 0.63 40.12 4.00
CA ARG A 869 1.55 39.08 4.53
C ARG A 869 2.80 38.99 3.66
N PRO A 870 3.93 39.59 4.06
CA PRO A 870 5.16 39.54 3.30
C PRO A 870 5.62 38.06 3.15
N GLY A 871 6.13 37.72 1.98
CA GLY A 871 6.64 36.38 1.70
C GLY A 871 5.60 35.33 1.35
N VAL A 872 4.32 35.68 1.18
CA VAL A 872 3.27 34.77 0.69
C VAL A 872 2.91 35.10 -0.76
N ASP A 873 3.02 34.09 -1.64
CA ASP A 873 2.63 34.21 -3.06
C ASP A 873 1.45 33.29 -3.39
N VAL A 874 0.54 33.80 -4.23
CA VAL A 874 -0.59 33.02 -4.79
C VAL A 874 -0.44 32.90 -6.29
N LEU A 875 -0.05 31.71 -6.75
CA LEU A 875 0.22 31.40 -8.15
C LEU A 875 -0.97 30.72 -8.81
N GLY A 876 -1.23 31.03 -10.06
CA GLY A 876 -2.38 30.51 -10.79
C GLY A 876 -3.60 31.45 -10.70
N PRO A 877 -4.87 30.99 -10.96
CA PRO A 877 -5.25 29.61 -11.25
C PRO A 877 -4.76 29.14 -12.62
N THR A 878 -4.42 27.84 -12.71
CA THR A 878 -3.94 27.23 -13.96
C THR A 878 -4.48 25.82 -14.12
N PRO A 879 -4.76 25.35 -15.34
CA PRO A 879 -5.00 23.93 -15.56
C PRO A 879 -3.75 23.11 -15.23
N PRO A 880 -3.84 22.02 -14.45
CA PRO A 880 -2.72 21.11 -14.24
C PRO A 880 -2.35 20.35 -15.53
N ALA A 881 -1.21 19.64 -15.55
CA ALA A 881 -0.74 18.88 -16.70
C ALA A 881 -1.79 17.89 -17.26
N VAL A 882 -2.60 17.31 -16.37
CA VAL A 882 -3.81 16.54 -16.74
C VAL A 882 -5.04 17.39 -16.42
N ALA A 883 -5.44 18.22 -17.36
CA ALA A 883 -6.54 19.19 -17.18
C ALA A 883 -7.94 18.59 -17.11
N ARG A 884 -8.11 17.31 -17.50
CA ARG A 884 -9.42 16.62 -17.47
C ARG A 884 -9.25 15.17 -17.02
N VAL A 885 -10.01 14.76 -15.99
CA VAL A 885 -10.00 13.40 -15.44
C VAL A 885 -11.45 12.94 -15.25
N ARG A 886 -11.80 11.77 -15.76
CA ARG A 886 -13.15 11.17 -15.66
C ARG A 886 -14.27 12.16 -16.02
N GLY A 887 -14.08 12.93 -17.09
CA GLY A 887 -15.06 13.92 -17.55
C GLY A 887 -15.00 15.28 -16.83
N ARG A 888 -14.30 15.41 -15.71
CA ARG A 888 -14.23 16.65 -14.91
C ARG A 888 -13.03 17.50 -15.31
N HIS A 889 -13.24 18.80 -15.47
CA HIS A 889 -12.20 19.81 -15.70
C HIS A 889 -11.56 20.22 -14.39
N ARG A 890 -10.22 20.38 -14.40
CA ARG A 890 -9.41 20.64 -13.22
C ARG A 890 -8.70 21.98 -13.32
N TRP A 891 -8.64 22.69 -12.20
CA TRP A 891 -7.89 23.92 -12.01
C TRP A 891 -7.11 23.88 -10.72
N ALA A 892 -5.88 24.41 -10.73
CA ALA A 892 -4.99 24.42 -9.58
C ALA A 892 -4.60 25.84 -9.19
N ILE A 893 -4.53 26.09 -7.89
CA ILE A 893 -3.94 27.28 -7.29
C ILE A 893 -2.81 26.81 -6.37
N ILE A 894 -1.66 27.47 -6.41
CA ILE A 894 -0.52 27.19 -5.53
C ILE A 894 -0.35 28.38 -4.60
N VAL A 895 -0.34 28.11 -3.29
CA VAL A 895 0.05 29.07 -2.27
C VAL A 895 1.46 28.71 -1.82
N ARG A 896 2.36 29.69 -1.82
CA ARG A 896 3.77 29.54 -1.46
C ARG A 896 4.10 30.52 -0.34
N GLY A 897 4.78 30.06 0.72
CA GLY A 897 5.16 30.90 1.85
C GLY A 897 5.69 30.06 3.02
N ASP A 898 5.95 30.65 4.15
CA ASP A 898 6.46 29.95 5.34
C ASP A 898 5.35 29.08 5.97
N ASP A 899 4.13 29.57 6.07
CA ASP A 899 2.94 28.80 6.47
C ASP A 899 1.76 29.07 5.52
N PRO A 900 1.73 28.45 4.33
CA PRO A 900 0.62 28.59 3.39
C PRO A 900 -0.69 27.98 3.92
N ALA A 901 -0.62 27.04 4.87
CA ALA A 901 -1.78 26.43 5.48
C ALA A 901 -2.57 27.41 6.36
N ALA A 902 -1.89 28.35 7.03
CA ALA A 902 -2.56 29.39 7.83
C ALA A 902 -3.44 30.31 6.99
N LEU A 903 -3.05 30.57 5.72
CA LEU A 903 -3.90 31.35 4.82
C LEU A 903 -5.17 30.59 4.43
N VAL A 904 -5.04 29.30 4.16
CA VAL A 904 -6.18 28.45 3.73
C VAL A 904 -7.13 28.13 4.88
N ARG A 905 -6.63 27.99 6.12
CA ARG A 905 -7.48 27.83 7.32
C ARG A 905 -8.40 29.01 7.59
N ALA A 906 -8.04 30.20 7.10
CA ALA A 906 -8.87 31.39 7.23
C ALA A 906 -10.05 31.46 6.26
N LEU A 907 -10.14 30.47 5.35
CA LEU A 907 -11.17 30.41 4.30
C LEU A 907 -12.16 29.28 4.60
N ASP A 908 -13.41 29.53 4.28
CA ASP A 908 -14.44 28.48 4.17
C ASP A 908 -14.39 27.93 2.73
N LEU A 909 -13.71 26.81 2.54
CA LEU A 909 -13.52 26.21 1.23
C LEU A 909 -14.82 25.52 0.76
N PRO A 910 -15.43 25.93 -0.35
CA PRO A 910 -16.59 25.26 -0.89
C PRO A 910 -16.32 23.78 -1.23
N PRO A 911 -17.35 22.93 -1.23
CA PRO A 911 -17.21 21.54 -1.64
C PRO A 911 -16.63 21.41 -3.07
N GLY A 912 -15.73 20.44 -3.26
CA GLY A 912 -15.08 20.20 -4.56
C GLY A 912 -13.61 20.65 -4.63
N TRP A 913 -13.15 21.41 -3.66
CA TRP A 913 -11.72 21.70 -3.49
C TRP A 913 -11.00 20.56 -2.80
N ALA A 914 -9.84 20.24 -3.31
CA ALA A 914 -8.92 19.29 -2.70
C ALA A 914 -7.67 20.04 -2.26
N VAL A 915 -7.30 19.90 -0.98
CA VAL A 915 -6.11 20.52 -0.39
C VAL A 915 -4.97 19.54 -0.39
N ASP A 916 -3.77 19.99 -0.79
CA ASP A 916 -2.54 19.19 -0.79
C ASP A 916 -1.40 20.04 -0.19
N VAL A 917 -1.10 19.76 1.05
CA VAL A 917 -0.02 20.43 1.81
C VAL A 917 1.29 19.74 1.48
N ASP A 918 2.34 20.53 1.21
CA ASP A 918 3.66 20.08 0.79
C ASP A 918 3.60 19.11 -0.41
N PRO A 919 3.02 19.55 -1.56
CA PRO A 919 2.87 18.71 -2.73
C PRO A 919 4.24 18.36 -3.33
N LEU A 920 4.43 17.09 -3.67
CA LEU A 920 5.62 16.66 -4.41
C LEU A 920 5.55 16.97 -5.92
N VAL A 921 4.34 17.18 -6.42
CA VAL A 921 4.06 17.55 -7.81
C VAL A 921 3.11 18.72 -7.81
N VAL A 922 3.52 19.80 -8.45
CA VAL A 922 2.73 21.04 -8.50
C VAL A 922 2.05 21.26 -9.84
N SER A 923 2.41 20.50 -10.88
CA SER A 923 1.85 20.56 -12.24
C SER A 923 0.66 19.64 -12.46
#